data_d895b6be27f014e643128595af916e72
#
_entry.id   d895b6be27f014e643128595af916e72
#
_cell.length_a   1.000
_cell.length_b   1.000
_cell.length_c   1.000
_cell.angle_alpha   90.00
_cell.angle_beta   90.00
_cell.angle_gamma   90.00
#
_symmetry.space_group_name_H-M   'P 1'
#
loop_
_entity.id
_entity.type
_entity.pdbx_description
1 polymer ?
#
loop_
_entity_poly.entity_id
_entity_poly.type
_entity_poly.pdbx_seq_one_letter_code
_entity_poly.pdbx_strand_id
1 'polypeptide(L)'
;MQLPFWRKSILLLLVSMLICSTCYANENIFQRARELQRNGKYDEAIAVFKDYLSSPVSEEEFTDQQLAQYTDALVQLMNTYQSKGNPEECISTLQDLFKTSSILQQQCLRDFDSVMGYALSRTEKMKEAEESMLKALSLPLYKATPERYFRDYAYAAAVFYSNPNYQNEVVNWCYEAMKQAELCKNTSGKQWVITMLGSLHKRNGNINKAIELFKQSKKEAQAKNDDLGALNSLHSLTDLFLYWDIPEYANQYASEAMKVEQNITNKNPMISAQTYINKGRALYQLGRLDSVPLFTEEARKHCQSLPYNSGMVDVELLHGHLLTEIGGDSLTVGLQKLQNVAQQGTDFNRAKAYHQLAQTYLKNENGAMAEIMLDSMYSLLTRFEVPTYIRVNYEPILDYFLKTKNSDKVEQYTKLMFQEEHMFNSKSLKFNLVESIVKLQTEQSKQELKISQLKHANQMLWLTICITISVIIVCCIIVFLLKQRKQHKIQLQKADEKMLLLAQQIDKLNADEEIRAHEIEEFLKIKDNRYELETLTPSILKTDGETKFCQYFELLYPLFLHRLREKVPSITRREELLCMLIVLKLDNKRIADLMSIAPRSVLMLRHRFRQKIGMTTELSLENFVEGILETGNN
;
A
#
# COMPACT_ATOMS: atom_id res chain seq x y z
N MET A 1 10.31 -9.27 65.18
CA MET A 1 11.64 -8.66 65.00
C MET A 1 11.63 -7.86 63.72
N GLN A 2 11.49 -6.52 63.84
CA GLN A 2 11.55 -5.63 62.65
C GLN A 2 13.02 -5.44 62.27
N LEU A 3 13.37 -5.76 61.01
CA LEU A 3 14.70 -5.52 60.47
C LEU A 3 15.01 -4.01 60.49
N PRO A 4 16.21 -3.59 60.95
CA PRO A 4 16.56 -2.18 61.03
C PRO A 4 16.54 -1.52 59.62
N PHE A 5 16.10 -0.24 59.58
CA PHE A 5 15.85 0.54 58.38
C PHE A 5 16.99 0.52 57.34
N TRP A 6 18.25 0.52 57.81
CA TRP A 6 19.42 0.46 56.92
C TRP A 6 19.56 -0.89 56.19
N ARG A 7 19.09 -2.01 56.78
CA ARG A 7 19.06 -3.31 56.09
C ARG A 7 18.00 -3.40 54.99
N LYS A 8 16.85 -2.74 55.19
CA LYS A 8 15.83 -2.61 54.13
C LYS A 8 16.34 -1.75 52.97
N SER A 9 17.07 -0.68 53.25
CA SER A 9 17.66 0.18 52.19
C SER A 9 18.77 -0.53 51.43
N ILE A 10 19.60 -1.34 52.09
CA ILE A 10 20.62 -2.15 51.42
C ILE A 10 19.98 -3.25 50.58
N LEU A 11 18.91 -3.89 51.03
CA LEU A 11 18.19 -4.92 50.29
C LEU A 11 17.53 -4.30 49.04
N LEU A 12 16.92 -3.10 49.15
CA LEU A 12 16.37 -2.34 48.03
C LEU A 12 17.45 -1.93 47.04
N LEU A 13 18.64 -1.52 47.49
CA LEU A 13 19.79 -1.21 46.66
C LEU A 13 20.34 -2.44 45.94
N LEU A 14 20.42 -3.59 46.62
CA LEU A 14 20.85 -4.85 46.04
C LEU A 14 19.82 -5.37 45.02
N VAL A 15 18.53 -5.26 45.30
CA VAL A 15 17.46 -5.60 44.36
C VAL A 15 17.46 -4.65 43.15
N SER A 16 17.66 -3.35 43.35
CA SER A 16 17.77 -2.40 42.24
C SER A 16 19.04 -2.63 41.40
N MET A 17 20.17 -2.99 42.01
CA MET A 17 21.39 -3.37 41.26
C MET A 17 21.22 -4.71 40.52
N LEU A 18 20.50 -5.69 41.08
CA LEU A 18 20.17 -6.93 40.37
C LEU A 18 19.23 -6.67 39.20
N ILE A 19 18.23 -5.83 39.36
CA ILE A 19 17.31 -5.41 38.28
C ILE A 19 18.08 -4.63 37.20
N CYS A 20 18.95 -3.68 37.56
CA CYS A 20 19.82 -3.01 36.61
C CYS A 20 20.79 -3.95 35.90
N SER A 21 21.38 -4.92 36.56
CA SER A 21 22.29 -5.89 35.93
C SER A 21 21.59 -6.86 34.98
N THR A 22 20.36 -7.28 35.29
CA THR A 22 19.54 -8.10 34.37
C THR A 22 19.03 -7.30 33.18
N CYS A 23 18.62 -6.04 33.37
CA CYS A 23 18.28 -5.16 32.26
C CYS A 23 19.49 -4.92 31.32
N TYR A 24 20.68 -4.68 31.88
CA TYR A 24 21.91 -4.47 31.12
C TYR A 24 22.37 -5.75 30.40
N ALA A 25 22.20 -6.91 31.01
CA ALA A 25 22.48 -8.20 30.39
C ALA A 25 21.54 -8.50 29.21
N ASN A 26 20.25 -8.20 29.37
CA ASN A 26 19.25 -8.42 28.32
C ASN A 26 19.44 -7.47 27.13
N GLU A 27 19.78 -6.20 27.35
CA GLU A 27 20.08 -5.24 26.29
C GLU A 27 21.30 -5.69 25.47
N ASN A 28 22.28 -6.30 26.13
CA ASN A 28 23.48 -6.85 25.48
C ASN A 28 23.14 -8.10 24.62
N ILE A 29 22.19 -8.94 25.05
CA ILE A 29 21.71 -10.11 24.28
C ILE A 29 21.03 -9.67 22.99
N PHE A 30 20.14 -8.67 23.04
CA PHE A 30 19.47 -8.14 21.84
C PHE A 30 20.44 -7.48 20.87
N GLN A 31 21.39 -6.70 21.37
CA GLN A 31 22.41 -6.06 20.52
C GLN A 31 23.25 -7.14 19.82
N ARG A 32 23.68 -8.16 20.55
CA ARG A 32 24.44 -9.28 19.98
C ARG A 32 23.63 -10.02 18.90
N ALA A 33 22.38 -10.33 19.16
CA ALA A 33 21.53 -11.00 18.17
C ALA A 33 21.31 -10.15 16.90
N ARG A 34 21.12 -8.83 17.05
CA ARG A 34 21.02 -7.90 15.91
C ARG A 34 22.33 -7.80 15.12
N GLU A 35 23.48 -7.83 15.78
CA GLU A 35 24.79 -7.87 15.09
C GLU A 35 24.96 -9.17 14.30
N LEU A 36 24.56 -10.30 14.88
CA LEU A 36 24.58 -11.58 14.19
C LEU A 36 23.67 -11.56 12.94
N GLN A 37 22.46 -11.02 13.07
CA GLN A 37 21.57 -10.83 11.91
C GLN A 37 22.20 -9.96 10.82
N ARG A 38 22.80 -8.82 11.18
CA ARG A 38 23.45 -7.90 10.23
C ARG A 38 24.63 -8.56 9.50
N ASN A 39 25.31 -9.49 10.17
CA ASN A 39 26.44 -10.24 9.62
C ASN A 39 26.00 -11.51 8.86
N GLY A 40 24.69 -11.73 8.66
CA GLY A 40 24.15 -12.91 7.97
C GLY A 40 24.23 -14.22 8.78
N LYS A 41 24.59 -14.15 10.05
CA LYS A 41 24.71 -15.31 10.96
C LYS A 41 23.34 -15.64 11.59
N TYR A 42 22.39 -15.97 10.73
CA TYR A 42 21.00 -16.14 11.13
C TYR A 42 20.80 -17.28 12.14
N ASP A 43 21.49 -18.40 12.00
CA ASP A 43 21.37 -19.55 12.92
C ASP A 43 21.83 -19.21 14.33
N GLU A 44 22.94 -18.48 14.45
CA GLU A 44 23.43 -18.00 15.74
C GLU A 44 22.43 -17.02 16.38
N ALA A 45 21.87 -16.10 15.59
CA ALA A 45 20.85 -15.15 16.07
C ALA A 45 19.56 -15.85 16.53
N ILE A 46 19.08 -16.83 15.77
CA ILE A 46 17.93 -17.67 16.12
C ILE A 46 18.17 -18.39 17.45
N ALA A 47 19.34 -18.99 17.63
CA ALA A 47 19.69 -19.67 18.87
C ALA A 47 19.62 -18.73 20.09
N VAL A 48 20.14 -17.49 19.94
CA VAL A 48 20.09 -16.48 21.02
C VAL A 48 18.65 -16.10 21.36
N PHE A 49 17.78 -15.86 20.37
CA PHE A 49 16.39 -15.52 20.64
C PHE A 49 15.60 -16.70 21.23
N LYS A 50 15.84 -17.93 20.76
CA LYS A 50 15.21 -19.15 21.31
C LYS A 50 15.59 -19.37 22.77
N ASP A 51 16.87 -19.22 23.10
CA ASP A 51 17.37 -19.36 24.47
C ASP A 51 16.70 -18.33 25.39
N TYR A 52 16.65 -17.07 24.97
CA TYR A 52 15.97 -16.00 25.71
C TYR A 52 14.47 -16.31 25.95
N LEU A 53 13.74 -16.73 24.89
CA LEU A 53 12.30 -17.01 24.94
C LEU A 53 11.97 -18.30 25.72
N SER A 54 12.92 -19.23 25.81
CA SER A 54 12.78 -20.50 26.54
C SER A 54 13.27 -20.42 27.98
N SER A 55 13.94 -19.33 28.37
CA SER A 55 14.48 -19.18 29.73
C SER A 55 13.34 -19.21 30.77
N PRO A 56 13.46 -20.00 31.84
CA PRO A 56 12.44 -20.05 32.87
C PRO A 56 12.35 -18.67 33.55
N VAL A 57 11.19 -18.05 33.43
CA VAL A 57 10.90 -16.81 34.16
C VAL A 57 10.12 -17.20 35.41
N SER A 58 10.42 -16.55 36.55
CA SER A 58 9.65 -16.72 37.77
C SER A 58 8.16 -16.47 37.52
N GLU A 59 7.28 -17.19 38.24
CA GLU A 59 5.81 -17.05 38.12
C GLU A 59 5.28 -15.64 38.48
N GLU A 60 6.17 -14.71 38.83
CA GLU A 60 5.84 -13.29 39.05
C GLU A 60 5.48 -12.58 37.74
N GLU A 61 4.51 -11.69 37.79
CA GLU A 61 4.11 -10.87 36.62
C GLU A 61 5.29 -10.09 36.09
N PHE A 62 5.48 -10.14 34.76
CA PHE A 62 6.45 -9.32 34.07
C PHE A 62 6.22 -7.85 34.33
N THR A 63 7.28 -7.11 34.52
CA THR A 63 7.25 -5.65 34.39
C THR A 63 6.93 -5.25 32.95
N ASP A 64 6.42 -4.04 32.72
CA ASP A 64 6.11 -3.55 31.39
C ASP A 64 7.33 -3.61 30.45
N GLN A 65 8.53 -3.34 30.99
CA GLN A 65 9.77 -3.39 30.23
C GLN A 65 10.15 -4.84 29.84
N GLN A 66 10.02 -5.80 30.75
CA GLN A 66 10.30 -7.21 30.46
C GLN A 66 9.31 -7.77 29.42
N LEU A 67 8.04 -7.39 29.53
CA LEU A 67 7.02 -7.78 28.58
C LEU A 67 7.31 -7.22 27.18
N ALA A 68 7.71 -5.95 27.09
CA ALA A 68 8.10 -5.32 25.84
C ALA A 68 9.33 -6.02 25.22
N GLN A 69 10.34 -6.33 26.00
CA GLN A 69 11.52 -7.07 25.54
C GLN A 69 11.17 -8.48 25.07
N TYR A 70 10.33 -9.21 25.81
CA TYR A 70 9.92 -10.56 25.46
C TYR A 70 9.12 -10.58 24.13
N THR A 71 8.18 -9.66 23.96
CA THR A 71 7.42 -9.54 22.72
C THR A 71 8.28 -9.05 21.55
N ASP A 72 9.28 -8.20 21.78
CA ASP A 72 10.27 -7.83 20.76
C ASP A 72 11.13 -9.04 20.35
N ALA A 73 11.59 -9.85 21.30
CA ALA A 73 12.33 -11.07 21.00
C ALA A 73 11.56 -12.02 20.09
N LEU A 74 10.25 -12.18 20.33
CA LEU A 74 9.37 -13.00 19.49
C LEU A 74 9.30 -12.48 18.05
N VAL A 75 9.18 -11.17 17.90
CA VAL A 75 9.17 -10.50 16.59
C VAL A 75 10.52 -10.64 15.88
N GLN A 76 11.63 -10.44 16.61
CA GLN A 76 12.97 -10.55 16.03
C GLN A 76 13.32 -12.00 15.63
N LEU A 77 12.87 -12.98 16.38
CA LEU A 77 13.00 -14.38 16.01
C LEU A 77 12.30 -14.66 14.67
N MET A 78 11.04 -14.23 14.52
CA MET A 78 10.28 -14.36 13.26
C MET A 78 11.00 -13.64 12.12
N ASN A 79 11.43 -12.40 12.32
CA ASN A 79 12.13 -11.61 11.29
C ASN A 79 13.46 -12.28 10.87
N THR A 80 14.16 -12.93 11.80
CA THR A 80 15.41 -13.66 11.52
C THR A 80 15.16 -14.86 10.62
N TYR A 81 14.12 -15.64 10.90
CA TYR A 81 13.70 -16.75 10.05
C TYR A 81 13.27 -16.28 8.67
N GLN A 82 12.56 -15.16 8.56
CA GLN A 82 12.21 -14.57 7.27
C GLN A 82 13.45 -14.14 6.47
N SER A 83 14.42 -13.53 7.14
CA SER A 83 15.70 -13.14 6.51
C SER A 83 16.52 -14.35 6.07
N LYS A 84 16.44 -15.48 6.81
CA LYS A 84 17.02 -16.76 6.43
C LYS A 84 16.28 -17.43 5.26
N GLY A 85 15.03 -17.02 4.96
CA GLY A 85 14.20 -17.62 3.93
C GLY A 85 13.53 -18.95 4.35
N ASN A 86 13.32 -19.16 5.64
CA ASN A 86 12.81 -20.42 6.20
C ASN A 86 11.53 -20.21 7.05
N PRO A 87 10.40 -19.81 6.45
CA PRO A 87 9.18 -19.51 7.19
C PRO A 87 8.54 -20.75 7.84
N GLU A 88 8.69 -21.94 7.29
CA GLU A 88 8.13 -23.18 7.86
C GLU A 88 8.82 -23.56 9.18
N GLU A 89 10.14 -23.42 9.25
CA GLU A 89 10.89 -23.65 10.49
C GLU A 89 10.54 -22.59 11.54
N CYS A 90 10.24 -21.36 11.14
CA CYS A 90 9.72 -20.34 12.03
C CYS A 90 8.43 -20.79 12.71
N ILE A 91 7.45 -21.26 11.93
CA ILE A 91 6.15 -21.70 12.44
C ILE A 91 6.32 -22.84 13.44
N SER A 92 7.10 -23.87 13.11
CA SER A 92 7.35 -25.00 14.03
C SER A 92 8.03 -24.54 15.32
N THR A 93 9.01 -23.64 15.23
CA THR A 93 9.69 -23.07 16.41
C THR A 93 8.72 -22.26 17.28
N LEU A 94 7.88 -21.42 16.69
CA LEU A 94 6.88 -20.66 17.45
C LEU A 94 5.88 -21.58 18.14
N GLN A 95 5.42 -22.65 17.48
CA GLN A 95 4.53 -23.64 18.08
C GLN A 95 5.17 -24.36 19.27
N ASP A 96 6.45 -24.73 19.18
CA ASP A 96 7.15 -25.39 20.28
C ASP A 96 7.39 -24.43 21.44
N LEU A 97 7.76 -23.19 21.19
CA LEU A 97 7.84 -22.15 22.23
C LEU A 97 6.50 -21.94 22.93
N PHE A 98 5.40 -21.93 22.19
CA PHE A 98 4.07 -21.78 22.77
C PHE A 98 3.71 -22.94 23.72
N LYS A 99 4.02 -24.17 23.33
CA LYS A 99 3.75 -25.37 24.17
C LYS A 99 4.48 -25.31 25.51
N THR A 100 5.69 -24.73 25.55
CA THR A 100 6.56 -24.73 26.72
C THR A 100 6.51 -23.47 27.56
N SER A 101 5.98 -22.35 27.03
CA SER A 101 5.98 -21.04 27.69
C SER A 101 4.60 -20.69 28.25
N SER A 102 4.47 -20.69 29.58
CA SER A 102 3.27 -20.20 30.29
C SER A 102 3.00 -18.71 30.00
N ILE A 103 4.04 -17.92 29.77
CA ILE A 103 3.96 -16.48 29.47
C ILE A 103 3.28 -16.23 28.13
N LEU A 104 3.66 -16.99 27.09
CA LEU A 104 3.00 -16.89 25.78
C LEU A 104 1.53 -17.25 25.87
N GLN A 105 1.19 -18.25 26.69
CA GLN A 105 -0.18 -18.73 26.85
C GLN A 105 -1.07 -17.76 27.65
N GLN A 106 -0.53 -16.99 28.57
CA GLN A 106 -1.28 -16.16 29.51
C GLN A 106 -1.14 -14.66 29.23
N GLN A 107 0.09 -14.13 29.22
CA GLN A 107 0.34 -12.68 29.16
C GLN A 107 0.58 -12.16 27.74
N CYS A 108 1.09 -13.02 26.85
CA CYS A 108 1.46 -12.65 25.46
C CYS A 108 0.64 -13.41 24.40
N LEU A 109 -0.52 -13.98 24.75
CA LEU A 109 -1.31 -14.78 23.82
C LEU A 109 -1.70 -13.98 22.56
N ARG A 110 -2.15 -12.75 22.73
CA ARG A 110 -2.46 -11.86 21.60
C ARG A 110 -1.23 -11.59 20.74
N ASP A 111 -0.08 -11.30 21.35
CA ASP A 111 1.17 -11.06 20.62
C ASP A 111 1.64 -12.29 19.87
N PHE A 112 1.51 -13.46 20.51
CA PHE A 112 1.84 -14.72 19.88
C PHE A 112 0.96 -15.00 18.67
N ASP A 113 -0.36 -14.91 18.81
CA ASP A 113 -1.30 -15.13 17.71
C ASP A 113 -1.09 -14.10 16.58
N SER A 114 -0.74 -12.85 16.89
CA SER A 114 -0.42 -11.80 15.92
C SER A 114 0.86 -12.15 15.13
N VAL A 115 1.93 -12.54 15.81
CA VAL A 115 3.20 -12.95 15.18
C VAL A 115 3.04 -14.25 14.39
N MET A 116 2.30 -15.22 14.92
CA MET A 116 1.99 -16.47 14.24
C MET A 116 1.18 -16.25 12.98
N GLY A 117 0.12 -15.43 13.03
CA GLY A 117 -0.68 -15.06 11.87
C GLY A 117 0.17 -14.43 10.76
N TYR A 118 1.06 -13.51 11.13
CA TYR A 118 1.97 -12.91 10.14
C TYR A 118 3.01 -13.92 9.61
N ALA A 119 3.55 -14.79 10.43
CA ALA A 119 4.47 -15.85 10.00
C ALA A 119 3.79 -16.83 9.02
N LEU A 120 2.57 -17.27 9.33
CA LEU A 120 1.76 -18.15 8.47
C LEU A 120 1.44 -17.49 7.12
N SER A 121 1.20 -16.18 7.08
CA SER A 121 0.93 -15.44 5.83
C SER A 121 2.12 -15.43 4.85
N ARG A 122 3.31 -15.81 5.31
CA ARG A 122 4.52 -15.95 4.47
C ARG A 122 4.67 -17.35 3.89
N THR A 123 3.72 -18.23 4.15
CA THR A 123 3.60 -19.59 3.62
C THR A 123 2.31 -19.71 2.82
N GLU A 124 2.00 -20.91 2.34
CA GLU A 124 0.72 -21.17 1.63
C GLU A 124 -0.50 -21.32 2.58
N LYS A 125 -0.30 -21.14 3.91
CA LYS A 125 -1.32 -21.35 4.94
C LYS A 125 -2.12 -20.08 5.25
N MET A 126 -2.64 -19.43 4.21
CA MET A 126 -3.31 -18.13 4.35
C MET A 126 -4.56 -18.17 5.25
N LYS A 127 -5.37 -19.24 5.18
CA LYS A 127 -6.56 -19.37 6.04
C LYS A 127 -6.19 -19.44 7.51
N GLU A 128 -5.18 -20.25 7.86
CA GLU A 128 -4.68 -20.34 9.24
C GLU A 128 -4.08 -19.00 9.71
N ALA A 129 -3.45 -18.25 8.78
CA ALA A 129 -2.93 -16.92 9.08
C ALA A 129 -4.05 -15.93 9.44
N GLU A 130 -5.12 -15.92 8.66
CA GLU A 130 -6.29 -15.06 8.90
C GLU A 130 -6.99 -15.43 10.21
N GLU A 131 -7.21 -16.73 10.48
CA GLU A 131 -7.80 -17.20 11.73
C GLU A 131 -6.97 -16.80 12.97
N SER A 132 -5.65 -16.99 12.90
CA SER A 132 -4.74 -16.59 13.98
C SER A 132 -4.77 -15.08 14.23
N MET A 133 -4.78 -14.28 13.16
CA MET A 133 -4.84 -12.84 13.28
C MET A 133 -6.19 -12.33 13.82
N LEU A 134 -7.32 -12.89 13.38
CA LEU A 134 -8.64 -12.54 13.92
C LEU A 134 -8.73 -12.89 15.41
N LYS A 135 -8.19 -14.04 15.80
CA LYS A 135 -8.09 -14.43 17.21
C LYS A 135 -7.27 -13.41 18.00
N ALA A 136 -6.09 -13.01 17.49
CA ALA A 136 -5.28 -11.97 18.12
C ALA A 136 -6.07 -10.67 18.33
N LEU A 137 -6.73 -10.18 17.29
CA LEU A 137 -7.50 -8.93 17.35
C LEU A 137 -8.71 -8.99 18.30
N SER A 138 -9.28 -10.17 18.53
CA SER A 138 -10.40 -10.38 19.45
C SER A 138 -9.98 -10.38 20.93
N LEU A 139 -8.70 -10.62 21.23
CA LEU A 139 -8.19 -10.67 22.58
C LEU A 139 -7.81 -9.29 23.11
N PRO A 140 -8.01 -9.02 24.41
CA PRO A 140 -7.51 -7.79 25.01
C PRO A 140 -5.97 -7.77 25.01
N LEU A 141 -5.40 -6.59 24.80
CA LEU A 141 -3.96 -6.40 24.89
C LEU A 141 -3.57 -6.12 26.33
N TYR A 142 -2.94 -7.10 26.99
CA TYR A 142 -2.42 -6.94 28.35
C TYR A 142 -1.26 -5.92 28.35
N LYS A 143 -1.31 -4.91 29.22
CA LYS A 143 -0.34 -3.80 29.29
C LYS A 143 -0.07 -3.18 27.92
N ALA A 144 -1.13 -2.60 27.33
CA ALA A 144 -1.12 -2.06 25.98
C ALA A 144 -0.10 -0.92 25.81
N THR A 145 0.74 -1.02 24.76
CA THR A 145 1.67 0.04 24.35
C THR A 145 1.47 0.39 22.86
N PRO A 146 1.86 1.61 22.44
CA PRO A 146 1.77 1.98 21.03
C PRO A 146 2.55 1.03 20.10
N GLU A 147 3.70 0.49 20.53
CA GLU A 147 4.51 -0.45 19.75
C GLU A 147 3.77 -1.75 19.47
N ARG A 148 3.07 -2.28 20.48
CA ARG A 148 2.31 -3.52 20.37
C ARG A 148 1.06 -3.32 19.53
N TYR A 149 0.33 -2.22 19.69
CA TYR A 149 -0.78 -1.85 18.81
C TYR A 149 -0.33 -1.62 17.36
N PHE A 150 0.80 -0.93 17.17
CA PHE A 150 1.38 -0.77 15.84
C PHE A 150 1.58 -2.11 15.15
N ARG A 151 2.23 -3.05 15.84
CA ARG A 151 2.50 -4.38 15.30
C ARG A 151 1.22 -5.11 14.92
N ASP A 152 0.25 -5.15 15.82
CA ASP A 152 -1.00 -5.86 15.58
C ASP A 152 -1.74 -5.33 14.36
N TYR A 153 -1.90 -4.01 14.25
CA TYR A 153 -2.57 -3.40 13.10
C TYR A 153 -1.75 -3.54 11.81
N ALA A 154 -0.45 -3.40 11.86
CA ALA A 154 0.41 -3.53 10.69
C ALA A 154 0.43 -4.98 10.17
N TYR A 155 0.47 -5.97 11.08
CA TYR A 155 0.40 -7.38 10.72
C TYR A 155 -0.99 -7.78 10.22
N ALA A 156 -2.06 -7.30 10.85
CA ALA A 156 -3.42 -7.51 10.37
C ALA A 156 -3.57 -6.96 8.94
N ALA A 157 -3.13 -5.73 8.71
CA ALA A 157 -3.16 -5.15 7.37
C ALA A 157 -2.37 -5.99 6.36
N ALA A 158 -1.22 -6.55 6.75
CA ALA A 158 -0.40 -7.38 5.87
C ALA A 158 -1.02 -8.76 5.60
N VAL A 159 -1.59 -9.42 6.62
CA VAL A 159 -2.25 -10.73 6.49
C VAL A 159 -3.47 -10.63 5.58
N PHE A 160 -4.33 -9.65 5.81
CA PHE A 160 -5.56 -9.47 5.04
C PHE A 160 -5.38 -8.63 3.77
N TYR A 161 -4.14 -8.24 3.44
CA TYR A 161 -3.83 -7.39 2.30
C TYR A 161 -4.48 -7.85 0.99
N SER A 162 -4.52 -9.14 0.74
CA SER A 162 -5.05 -9.74 -0.49
C SER A 162 -6.51 -10.17 -0.39
N ASN A 163 -7.11 -10.18 0.81
CA ASN A 163 -8.47 -10.63 1.03
C ASN A 163 -9.48 -9.53 0.64
N PRO A 164 -10.32 -9.75 -0.39
CA PRO A 164 -11.25 -8.73 -0.87
C PRO A 164 -12.35 -8.38 0.13
N ASN A 165 -12.66 -9.30 1.06
CA ASN A 165 -13.70 -9.10 2.06
C ASN A 165 -13.28 -8.14 3.19
N TYR A 166 -11.98 -7.94 3.38
CA TYR A 166 -11.39 -7.11 4.46
C TYR A 166 -10.74 -5.82 3.95
N GLN A 167 -11.02 -5.37 2.74
CA GLN A 167 -10.35 -4.19 2.18
C GLN A 167 -10.57 -2.92 3.01
N ASN A 168 -11.75 -2.77 3.59
CA ASN A 168 -12.08 -1.62 4.44
C ASN A 168 -11.30 -1.67 5.75
N GLU A 169 -11.26 -2.84 6.36
CA GLU A 169 -10.54 -3.12 7.59
C GLU A 169 -9.03 -2.92 7.39
N VAL A 170 -8.49 -3.39 6.27
CA VAL A 170 -7.05 -3.22 5.92
C VAL A 170 -6.68 -1.74 5.83
N VAL A 171 -7.51 -0.92 5.19
CA VAL A 171 -7.30 0.53 5.15
C VAL A 171 -7.33 1.12 6.55
N ASN A 172 -8.32 0.75 7.36
CA ASN A 172 -8.43 1.23 8.74
C ASN A 172 -7.23 0.80 9.59
N TRP A 173 -6.81 -0.47 9.50
CA TRP A 173 -5.61 -0.96 10.20
C TRP A 173 -4.33 -0.24 9.75
N CYS A 174 -4.19 0.09 8.48
CA CYS A 174 -3.07 0.91 8.02
C CYS A 174 -3.06 2.29 8.70
N TYR A 175 -4.19 2.99 8.78
CA TYR A 175 -4.26 4.29 9.44
C TYR A 175 -4.02 4.20 10.95
N GLU A 176 -4.60 3.20 11.64
CA GLU A 176 -4.32 2.97 13.05
C GLU A 176 -2.86 2.60 13.30
N ALA A 177 -2.26 1.75 12.47
CA ALA A 177 -0.84 1.44 12.55
C ALA A 177 0.04 2.68 12.36
N MET A 178 -0.26 3.55 11.38
CA MET A 178 0.48 4.81 11.18
C MET A 178 0.39 5.72 12.39
N LYS A 179 -0.79 5.85 13.00
CA LYS A 179 -1.02 6.62 14.22
C LYS A 179 -0.19 6.08 15.39
N GLN A 180 -0.19 4.76 15.60
CA GLN A 180 0.60 4.13 16.66
C GLN A 180 2.11 4.27 16.39
N ALA A 181 2.55 4.13 15.13
CA ALA A 181 3.94 4.34 14.74
C ALA A 181 4.43 5.77 15.04
N GLU A 182 3.57 6.78 14.91
CA GLU A 182 3.88 8.17 15.31
C GLU A 182 4.07 8.28 16.82
N LEU A 183 3.21 7.66 17.61
CA LEU A 183 3.27 7.70 19.08
C LEU A 183 4.55 7.03 19.61
N CYS A 184 4.96 5.91 19.05
CA CYS A 184 6.18 5.19 19.44
C CYS A 184 7.42 5.61 18.64
N LYS A 185 7.32 6.63 17.79
CA LYS A 185 8.41 7.14 16.93
C LYS A 185 9.02 6.06 16.02
N ASN A 186 8.25 5.04 15.67
CA ASN A 186 8.67 3.97 14.76
C ASN A 186 8.57 4.42 13.30
N THR A 187 9.61 5.06 12.81
CA THR A 187 9.64 5.64 11.47
C THR A 187 9.62 4.59 10.38
N SER A 188 10.46 3.56 10.50
CA SER A 188 10.57 2.48 9.49
C SER A 188 9.25 1.70 9.42
N GLY A 189 8.61 1.45 10.56
CA GLY A 189 7.28 0.84 10.61
C GLY A 189 6.21 1.70 9.93
N LYS A 190 6.22 3.01 10.19
CA LYS A 190 5.32 3.96 9.51
C LYS A 190 5.51 3.91 7.99
N GLN A 191 6.75 3.94 7.52
CA GLN A 191 7.07 3.87 6.09
C GLN A 191 6.61 2.57 5.45
N TRP A 192 6.79 1.43 6.13
CA TRP A 192 6.29 0.15 5.67
C TRP A 192 4.77 0.16 5.46
N VAL A 193 4.02 0.70 6.42
CA VAL A 193 2.56 0.82 6.32
C VAL A 193 2.14 1.81 5.22
N ILE A 194 2.82 2.96 5.08
CA ILE A 194 2.56 3.90 3.98
C ILE A 194 2.79 3.22 2.62
N THR A 195 3.87 2.44 2.49
CA THR A 195 4.17 1.70 1.26
C THR A 195 3.10 0.64 0.97
N MET A 196 2.62 -0.05 2.00
CA MET A 196 1.51 -1.01 1.86
C MET A 196 0.21 -0.32 1.43
N LEU A 197 -0.15 0.80 2.05
CA LEU A 197 -1.32 1.60 1.66
C LEU A 197 -1.18 2.13 0.23
N GLY A 198 -0.01 2.61 -0.17
CA GLY A 198 0.28 3.01 -1.55
C GLY A 198 0.10 1.85 -2.55
N SER A 199 0.52 0.65 -2.17
CA SER A 199 0.33 -0.56 -2.99
C SER A 199 -1.15 -0.98 -3.09
N LEU A 200 -1.94 -0.77 -2.03
CA LEU A 200 -3.39 -0.93 -2.08
C LEU A 200 -4.04 0.05 -3.07
N HIS A 201 -3.64 1.31 -3.03
CA HIS A 201 -4.11 2.31 -3.98
C HIS A 201 -3.73 1.96 -5.42
N LYS A 202 -2.48 1.54 -5.65
CA LYS A 202 -2.03 1.04 -6.97
C LYS A 202 -2.95 -0.08 -7.47
N ARG A 203 -3.22 -1.08 -6.62
CA ARG A 203 -4.08 -2.23 -6.96
C ARG A 203 -5.52 -1.84 -7.27
N ASN A 204 -6.03 -0.81 -6.61
CA ASN A 204 -7.39 -0.32 -6.81
C ASN A 204 -7.49 0.80 -7.87
N GLY A 205 -6.42 1.07 -8.62
CA GLY A 205 -6.40 2.03 -9.72
C GLY A 205 -6.27 3.48 -9.31
N ASN A 206 -6.09 3.78 -8.04
CA ASN A 206 -5.88 5.13 -7.57
C ASN A 206 -4.40 5.53 -7.65
N ILE A 207 -3.94 5.72 -8.88
CA ILE A 207 -2.52 5.88 -9.22
C ILE A 207 -1.93 7.14 -8.60
N ASN A 208 -2.67 8.26 -8.68
CA ASN A 208 -2.19 9.53 -8.14
C ASN A 208 -1.93 9.43 -6.63
N LYS A 209 -2.83 8.75 -5.90
CA LYS A 209 -2.67 8.55 -4.46
C LYS A 209 -1.52 7.61 -4.13
N ALA A 210 -1.35 6.54 -4.90
CA ALA A 210 -0.19 5.65 -4.75
C ALA A 210 1.13 6.40 -4.95
N ILE A 211 1.24 7.23 -6.00
CA ILE A 211 2.43 8.07 -6.25
C ILE A 211 2.68 9.03 -5.09
N GLU A 212 1.63 9.71 -4.61
CA GLU A 212 1.72 10.63 -3.47
C GLU A 212 2.30 9.92 -2.23
N LEU A 213 1.72 8.77 -1.86
CA LEU A 213 2.15 7.99 -0.69
C LEU A 213 3.60 7.48 -0.83
N PHE A 214 3.97 6.94 -1.98
CA PHE A 214 5.35 6.47 -2.18
C PHE A 214 6.36 7.62 -2.18
N LYS A 215 6.03 8.78 -2.77
CA LYS A 215 6.87 9.98 -2.70
C LYS A 215 6.97 10.53 -1.28
N GLN A 216 5.86 10.51 -0.52
CA GLN A 216 5.87 10.88 0.90
C GLN A 216 6.79 9.96 1.70
N SER A 217 6.66 8.63 1.55
CA SER A 217 7.51 7.64 2.21
C SER A 217 8.98 7.87 1.89
N LYS A 218 9.32 8.07 0.60
CA LYS A 218 10.70 8.39 0.17
C LYS A 218 11.23 9.65 0.87
N LYS A 219 10.44 10.73 0.88
CA LYS A 219 10.85 12.00 1.49
C LYS A 219 11.08 11.88 3.00
N GLU A 220 10.19 11.15 3.70
CA GLU A 220 10.34 10.90 5.15
C GLU A 220 11.59 10.06 5.45
N ALA A 221 11.89 9.03 4.62
CA ALA A 221 13.09 8.23 4.72
C ALA A 221 14.36 9.06 4.53
N GLN A 222 14.43 9.85 3.47
CA GLN A 222 15.58 10.72 3.17
C GLN A 222 15.82 11.75 4.28
N ALA A 223 14.76 12.34 4.85
CA ALA A 223 14.88 13.30 5.96
C ALA A 223 15.50 12.69 7.24
N LYS A 224 15.52 11.37 7.36
CA LYS A 224 16.07 10.61 8.50
C LYS A 224 17.32 9.80 8.17
N ASN A 225 17.88 9.98 6.97
CA ASN A 225 18.99 9.18 6.45
C ASN A 225 18.72 7.66 6.49
N ASP A 226 17.46 7.27 6.25
CA ASP A 226 17.03 5.87 6.11
C ASP A 226 17.11 5.45 4.63
N ASP A 227 18.31 5.07 4.20
CA ASP A 227 18.56 4.65 2.82
C ASP A 227 17.72 3.43 2.43
N LEU A 228 17.48 2.50 3.37
CA LEU A 228 16.68 1.31 3.13
C LEU A 228 15.19 1.66 2.90
N GLY A 229 14.63 2.54 3.71
CA GLY A 229 13.28 3.06 3.52
C GLY A 229 13.12 3.83 2.22
N ALA A 230 14.12 4.65 1.86
CA ALA A 230 14.16 5.37 0.58
C ALA A 230 14.19 4.40 -0.61
N LEU A 231 15.02 3.34 -0.52
CA LEU A 231 15.17 2.32 -1.55
C LEU A 231 13.85 1.54 -1.76
N ASN A 232 13.19 1.12 -0.69
CA ASN A 232 11.89 0.44 -0.76
C ASN A 232 10.81 1.31 -1.44
N SER A 233 10.80 2.60 -1.13
CA SER A 233 9.87 3.55 -1.76
C SER A 233 10.16 3.74 -3.25
N LEU A 234 11.43 3.77 -3.64
CA LEU A 234 11.88 3.85 -5.03
C LEU A 234 11.53 2.58 -5.81
N HIS A 235 11.66 1.40 -5.20
CA HIS A 235 11.19 0.14 -5.78
C HIS A 235 9.69 0.17 -6.04
N SER A 236 8.90 0.66 -5.07
CA SER A 236 7.45 0.77 -5.19
C SER A 236 7.03 1.73 -6.31
N LEU A 237 7.73 2.88 -6.44
CA LEU A 237 7.51 3.81 -7.57
C LEU A 237 7.89 3.17 -8.90
N THR A 238 9.03 2.50 -8.96
CA THR A 238 9.47 1.80 -10.18
C THR A 238 8.44 0.76 -10.61
N ASP A 239 8.03 -0.10 -9.68
CA ASP A 239 7.03 -1.14 -9.95
C ASP A 239 5.66 -0.58 -10.35
N LEU A 240 5.27 0.56 -9.76
CA LEU A 240 4.04 1.25 -10.16
C LEU A 240 4.11 1.70 -11.62
N PHE A 241 5.18 2.35 -12.03
CA PHE A 241 5.32 2.84 -13.40
C PHE A 241 5.52 1.71 -14.42
N LEU A 242 6.20 0.61 -14.04
CA LEU A 242 6.27 -0.62 -14.84
C LEU A 242 4.88 -1.24 -15.04
N TYR A 243 4.06 -1.27 -13.99
CA TYR A 243 2.70 -1.82 -14.06
C TYR A 243 1.80 -1.04 -15.02
N TRP A 244 1.98 0.29 -15.11
CA TRP A 244 1.20 1.17 -15.99
C TRP A 244 1.84 1.40 -17.35
N ASP A 245 2.90 0.66 -17.66
CA ASP A 245 3.63 0.75 -18.93
C ASP A 245 4.12 2.18 -19.25
N ILE A 246 4.75 2.80 -18.24
CA ILE A 246 5.38 4.11 -18.33
C ILE A 246 6.89 3.97 -18.02
N PRO A 247 7.64 3.33 -18.93
CA PRO A 247 8.99 2.86 -18.64
C PRO A 247 10.02 3.97 -18.45
N GLU A 248 9.80 5.19 -18.96
CA GLU A 248 10.70 6.33 -18.77
C GLU A 248 10.81 6.70 -17.29
N TYR A 249 9.65 6.85 -16.61
CA TYR A 249 9.61 7.14 -15.18
C TYR A 249 10.10 5.94 -14.36
N ALA A 250 9.73 4.72 -14.75
CA ALA A 250 10.24 3.51 -14.11
C ALA A 250 11.78 3.48 -14.15
N ASN A 251 12.36 3.76 -15.31
CA ASN A 251 13.81 3.80 -15.49
C ASN A 251 14.49 4.94 -14.69
N GLN A 252 13.81 6.07 -14.55
CA GLN A 252 14.30 7.19 -13.72
C GLN A 252 14.38 6.76 -12.25
N TYR A 253 13.30 6.21 -11.68
CA TYR A 253 13.27 5.77 -10.28
C TYR A 253 14.17 4.57 -10.02
N ALA A 254 14.25 3.62 -10.95
CA ALA A 254 15.22 2.51 -10.87
C ALA A 254 16.67 3.00 -10.85
N SER A 255 16.99 4.03 -11.64
CA SER A 255 18.33 4.63 -11.64
C SER A 255 18.63 5.38 -10.34
N GLU A 256 17.63 6.04 -9.75
CA GLU A 256 17.76 6.66 -8.43
C GLU A 256 17.94 5.59 -7.34
N ALA A 257 17.20 4.47 -7.42
CA ALA A 257 17.36 3.34 -6.50
C ALA A 257 18.76 2.74 -6.54
N MET A 258 19.35 2.58 -7.72
CA MET A 258 20.72 2.11 -7.86
C MET A 258 21.76 3.04 -7.18
N LYS A 259 21.56 4.36 -7.28
CA LYS A 259 22.44 5.32 -6.60
C LYS A 259 22.34 5.21 -5.07
N VAL A 260 21.13 5.05 -4.54
CA VAL A 260 20.92 4.85 -3.09
C VAL A 260 21.53 3.53 -2.64
N GLU A 261 21.31 2.45 -3.41
CA GLU A 261 21.85 1.13 -3.11
C GLU A 261 23.38 1.09 -3.02
N GLN A 262 24.07 1.85 -3.88
CA GLN A 262 25.54 1.96 -3.87
C GLN A 262 26.09 2.55 -2.55
N ASN A 263 25.32 3.37 -1.85
CA ASN A 263 25.73 4.01 -0.60
C ASN A 263 25.50 3.10 0.63
N ILE A 264 24.70 2.04 0.49
CA ILE A 264 24.39 1.12 1.60
C ILE A 264 25.60 0.21 1.85
N THR A 265 26.16 0.28 3.06
CA THR A 265 27.33 -0.52 3.46
C THR A 265 26.97 -1.98 3.73
N ASN A 266 25.87 -2.24 4.44
CA ASN A 266 25.36 -3.57 4.76
C ASN A 266 24.19 -3.93 3.85
N LYS A 267 24.51 -4.43 2.65
CA LYS A 267 23.51 -4.74 1.62
C LYS A 267 22.71 -5.97 1.98
N ASN A 268 21.40 -5.87 1.88
CA ASN A 268 20.53 -7.04 1.89
C ASN A 268 20.48 -7.63 0.47
N PRO A 269 20.92 -8.88 0.24
CA PRO A 269 21.02 -9.47 -1.09
C PRO A 269 19.68 -9.45 -1.86
N MET A 270 18.55 -9.66 -1.20
CA MET A 270 17.23 -9.62 -1.84
C MET A 270 16.86 -8.24 -2.32
N ILE A 271 17.13 -7.21 -1.52
CA ILE A 271 16.83 -5.81 -1.86
C ILE A 271 17.74 -5.34 -2.99
N SER A 272 19.04 -5.70 -2.95
CA SER A 272 19.98 -5.43 -4.04
C SER A 272 19.52 -6.11 -5.33
N ALA A 273 19.17 -7.40 -5.29
CA ALA A 273 18.64 -8.11 -6.45
C ALA A 273 17.40 -7.41 -7.04
N GLN A 274 16.46 -6.98 -6.19
CA GLN A 274 15.27 -6.26 -6.62
C GLN A 274 15.61 -4.94 -7.33
N THR A 275 16.62 -4.21 -6.86
CA THR A 275 17.09 -2.98 -7.53
C THR A 275 17.52 -3.25 -8.97
N TYR A 276 18.32 -4.29 -9.19
CA TYR A 276 18.79 -4.65 -10.52
C TYR A 276 17.69 -5.25 -11.40
N ILE A 277 16.78 -6.08 -10.83
CA ILE A 277 15.61 -6.61 -11.54
C ILE A 277 14.73 -5.46 -12.04
N ASN A 278 14.42 -4.49 -11.19
CA ASN A 278 13.59 -3.35 -11.54
C ASN A 278 14.23 -2.51 -12.65
N LYS A 279 15.54 -2.34 -12.61
CA LYS A 279 16.27 -1.66 -13.69
C LYS A 279 16.22 -2.43 -14.98
N GLY A 280 16.44 -3.74 -14.94
CA GLY A 280 16.33 -4.63 -16.10
C GLY A 280 14.94 -4.60 -16.72
N ARG A 281 13.89 -4.67 -15.92
CA ARG A 281 12.49 -4.58 -16.37
C ARG A 281 12.19 -3.25 -17.06
N ALA A 282 12.65 -2.14 -16.48
CA ALA A 282 12.46 -0.81 -17.07
C ALA A 282 13.17 -0.68 -18.43
N LEU A 283 14.39 -1.20 -18.56
CA LEU A 283 15.13 -1.22 -19.83
C LEU A 283 14.47 -2.15 -20.85
N TYR A 284 13.95 -3.29 -20.42
CA TYR A 284 13.18 -4.20 -21.26
C TYR A 284 11.96 -3.50 -21.88
N GLN A 285 11.13 -2.84 -21.06
CA GLN A 285 9.96 -2.09 -21.55
C GLN A 285 10.34 -0.89 -22.45
N LEU A 286 11.55 -0.32 -22.26
CA LEU A 286 12.09 0.73 -23.15
C LEU A 286 12.64 0.16 -24.49
N GLY A 287 12.58 -1.14 -24.70
CA GLY A 287 13.15 -1.80 -25.88
C GLY A 287 14.69 -1.83 -25.90
N ARG A 288 15.37 -1.48 -24.78
CA ARG A 288 16.84 -1.49 -24.67
C ARG A 288 17.35 -2.87 -24.28
N LEU A 289 17.04 -3.86 -25.13
CA LEU A 289 17.24 -5.29 -24.84
C LEU A 289 18.70 -5.66 -24.59
N ASP A 290 19.65 -5.04 -25.31
CA ASP A 290 21.09 -5.29 -25.16
C ASP A 290 21.63 -5.02 -23.76
N SER A 291 20.98 -4.10 -23.01
CA SER A 291 21.41 -3.74 -21.67
C SER A 291 20.81 -4.63 -20.57
N VAL A 292 19.73 -5.36 -20.84
CA VAL A 292 19.02 -6.16 -19.84
C VAL A 292 19.87 -7.29 -19.25
N PRO A 293 20.69 -8.05 -20.05
CA PRO A 293 21.52 -9.13 -19.52
C PRO A 293 22.47 -8.69 -18.40
N LEU A 294 23.01 -7.48 -18.50
CA LEU A 294 23.90 -6.94 -17.47
C LEU A 294 23.20 -6.87 -16.10
N PHE A 295 21.98 -6.37 -16.07
CA PHE A 295 21.21 -6.19 -14.84
C PHE A 295 20.64 -7.49 -14.31
N THR A 296 20.22 -8.40 -15.18
CA THR A 296 19.78 -9.74 -14.75
C THR A 296 20.92 -10.56 -14.15
N GLU A 297 22.14 -10.42 -14.71
CA GLU A 297 23.31 -11.13 -14.18
C GLU A 297 23.75 -10.54 -12.82
N GLU A 298 23.74 -9.22 -12.64
CA GLU A 298 24.00 -8.62 -11.33
C GLU A 298 22.95 -9.03 -10.30
N ALA A 299 21.66 -9.03 -10.66
CA ALA A 299 20.61 -9.53 -9.78
C ALA A 299 20.83 -11.00 -9.39
N ARG A 300 21.22 -11.85 -10.35
CA ARG A 300 21.50 -13.27 -10.12
C ARG A 300 22.63 -13.48 -9.13
N LYS A 301 23.72 -12.71 -9.22
CA LYS A 301 24.85 -12.76 -8.27
C LYS A 301 24.40 -12.52 -6.84
N HIS A 302 23.50 -11.54 -6.63
CA HIS A 302 22.95 -11.27 -5.31
C HIS A 302 22.05 -12.40 -4.78
N CYS A 303 21.34 -13.10 -5.66
CA CYS A 303 20.46 -14.22 -5.27
C CYS A 303 21.21 -15.54 -5.04
N GLN A 304 22.42 -15.73 -5.57
CA GLN A 304 23.16 -17.00 -5.52
C GLN A 304 23.49 -17.48 -4.09
N SER A 305 23.69 -16.55 -3.17
CA SER A 305 23.99 -16.86 -1.76
C SER A 305 22.77 -17.24 -0.93
N LEU A 306 21.57 -17.15 -1.52
CA LEU A 306 20.30 -17.42 -0.86
C LEU A 306 19.72 -18.76 -1.34
N PRO A 307 18.95 -19.49 -0.52
CA PRO A 307 18.15 -20.61 -0.99
C PRO A 307 17.29 -20.17 -2.20
N TYR A 308 16.86 -21.10 -3.05
CA TYR A 308 15.95 -20.78 -4.16
C TYR A 308 14.77 -19.97 -3.65
N ASN A 309 14.67 -18.71 -4.05
CA ASN A 309 13.80 -17.71 -3.45
C ASN A 309 13.11 -16.87 -4.53
N SER A 310 12.17 -16.04 -4.09
CA SER A 310 11.40 -15.16 -4.99
C SER A 310 12.26 -14.26 -5.88
N GLY A 311 13.42 -13.83 -5.41
CA GLY A 311 14.36 -13.01 -6.20
C GLY A 311 14.94 -13.78 -7.38
N MET A 312 15.34 -15.05 -7.18
CA MET A 312 15.83 -15.89 -8.26
C MET A 312 14.72 -16.18 -9.28
N VAL A 313 13.51 -16.42 -8.81
CA VAL A 313 12.33 -16.62 -9.68
C VAL A 313 12.07 -15.37 -10.53
N ASP A 314 12.16 -14.17 -9.96
CA ASP A 314 12.00 -12.91 -10.71
C ASP A 314 13.14 -12.71 -11.76
N VAL A 315 14.37 -13.09 -11.43
CA VAL A 315 15.50 -13.10 -12.39
C VAL A 315 15.23 -14.07 -13.54
N GLU A 316 14.82 -15.31 -13.25
CA GLU A 316 14.50 -16.31 -14.26
C GLU A 316 13.33 -15.87 -15.15
N LEU A 317 12.31 -15.24 -14.56
CA LEU A 317 11.17 -14.69 -15.29
C LEU A 317 11.62 -13.60 -16.29
N LEU A 318 12.39 -12.60 -15.81
CA LEU A 318 12.88 -11.51 -16.67
C LEU A 318 13.82 -12.02 -17.76
N HIS A 319 14.70 -12.96 -17.43
CA HIS A 319 15.63 -13.55 -18.40
C HIS A 319 14.88 -14.40 -19.44
N GLY A 320 13.87 -15.18 -19.00
CA GLY A 320 13.01 -15.92 -19.90
C GLY A 320 12.26 -15.01 -20.89
N HIS A 321 11.70 -13.89 -20.40
CA HIS A 321 11.08 -12.87 -21.25
C HIS A 321 12.06 -12.34 -22.31
N LEU A 322 13.26 -11.93 -21.88
CA LEU A 322 14.27 -11.40 -22.79
C LEU A 322 14.60 -12.41 -23.91
N LEU A 323 14.88 -13.67 -23.53
CA LEU A 323 15.27 -14.71 -24.49
C LEU A 323 14.14 -15.06 -25.47
N THR A 324 12.88 -15.01 -25.02
CA THR A 324 11.72 -15.22 -25.91
C THR A 324 11.51 -14.05 -26.87
N GLU A 325 11.84 -12.83 -26.48
CA GLU A 325 11.79 -11.66 -27.39
C GLU A 325 12.91 -11.65 -28.42
N ILE A 326 14.13 -12.04 -28.04
CA ILE A 326 15.27 -12.19 -28.97
C ILE A 326 14.94 -13.24 -30.04
N GLY A 327 14.26 -14.32 -29.65
CA GLY A 327 13.87 -15.38 -30.58
C GLY A 327 15.04 -16.23 -31.08
N GLY A 328 14.88 -16.87 -32.25
CA GLY A 328 15.90 -17.73 -32.85
C GLY A 328 16.37 -18.85 -31.91
N ASP A 329 17.67 -19.06 -31.81
CA ASP A 329 18.26 -20.10 -30.95
C ASP A 329 17.99 -19.86 -29.45
N SER A 330 17.73 -18.61 -29.04
CA SER A 330 17.44 -18.25 -27.66
C SER A 330 16.01 -18.60 -27.24
N LEU A 331 15.10 -18.78 -28.18
CA LEU A 331 13.68 -19.02 -27.90
C LEU A 331 13.47 -20.27 -27.02
N THR A 332 14.14 -21.37 -27.36
CA THR A 332 13.99 -22.63 -26.61
C THR A 332 14.46 -22.50 -25.18
N VAL A 333 15.58 -21.80 -24.95
CA VAL A 333 16.10 -21.55 -23.61
C VAL A 333 15.16 -20.62 -22.83
N GLY A 334 14.63 -19.59 -23.48
CA GLY A 334 13.65 -18.67 -22.90
C GLY A 334 12.38 -19.39 -22.45
N LEU A 335 11.80 -20.22 -23.33
CA LEU A 335 10.64 -21.04 -23.01
C LEU A 335 10.90 -21.99 -21.83
N GLN A 336 12.07 -22.64 -21.79
CA GLN A 336 12.43 -23.54 -20.70
C GLN A 336 12.51 -22.80 -19.36
N LYS A 337 13.10 -21.61 -19.33
CA LYS A 337 13.16 -20.78 -18.12
C LYS A 337 11.77 -20.38 -17.63
N LEU A 338 10.90 -19.93 -18.52
CA LEU A 338 9.52 -19.59 -18.18
C LEU A 338 8.73 -20.81 -17.68
N GLN A 339 8.93 -21.99 -18.28
CA GLN A 339 8.33 -23.25 -17.83
C GLN A 339 8.81 -23.64 -16.42
N ASN A 340 10.10 -23.47 -16.12
CA ASN A 340 10.63 -23.71 -14.77
C ASN A 340 9.96 -22.79 -13.75
N VAL A 341 9.78 -21.49 -14.06
CA VAL A 341 9.06 -20.56 -13.19
C VAL A 341 7.59 -20.97 -13.04
N ALA A 342 6.95 -21.43 -14.11
CA ALA A 342 5.57 -21.92 -14.08
C ALA A 342 5.39 -23.18 -13.21
N GLN A 343 6.44 -23.96 -13.00
CA GLN A 343 6.42 -25.16 -12.14
C GLN A 343 6.80 -24.87 -10.69
N GLN A 344 7.79 -24.01 -10.45
CA GLN A 344 8.43 -23.85 -9.14
C GLN A 344 8.15 -22.50 -8.46
N GLY A 345 7.61 -21.52 -9.19
CA GLY A 345 7.31 -20.20 -8.67
C GLY A 345 6.11 -20.18 -7.72
N THR A 346 5.94 -19.07 -7.00
CA THR A 346 4.68 -18.78 -6.33
C THR A 346 3.55 -18.66 -7.34
N ASP A 347 2.31 -18.88 -6.94
CA ASP A 347 1.16 -18.81 -7.86
C ASP A 347 1.14 -17.48 -8.66
N PHE A 348 1.55 -16.39 -8.05
CA PHE A 348 1.68 -15.11 -8.73
C PHE A 348 2.75 -15.11 -9.84
N ASN A 349 3.93 -15.65 -9.57
CA ASN A 349 5.01 -15.75 -10.57
C ASN A 349 4.68 -16.81 -11.61
N ARG A 350 4.01 -17.89 -11.23
CA ARG A 350 3.48 -18.91 -12.16
C ARG A 350 2.49 -18.28 -13.15
N ALA A 351 1.54 -17.48 -12.67
CA ALA A 351 0.58 -16.79 -13.53
C ALA A 351 1.26 -15.81 -14.50
N LYS A 352 2.29 -15.07 -14.06
CA LYS A 352 3.12 -14.25 -14.97
C LYS A 352 3.86 -15.08 -16.02
N ALA A 353 4.43 -16.20 -15.61
CA ALA A 353 5.12 -17.09 -16.53
C ALA A 353 4.16 -17.68 -17.56
N TYR A 354 2.97 -18.14 -17.17
CA TYR A 354 1.93 -18.63 -18.09
C TYR A 354 1.48 -17.53 -19.05
N HIS A 355 1.28 -16.29 -18.57
CA HIS A 355 0.95 -15.17 -19.44
C HIS A 355 2.00 -14.95 -20.52
N GLN A 356 3.28 -14.94 -20.15
CA GLN A 356 4.38 -14.75 -21.10
C GLN A 356 4.55 -15.93 -22.05
N LEU A 357 4.38 -17.16 -21.55
CA LEU A 357 4.39 -18.35 -22.39
C LEU A 357 3.27 -18.28 -23.44
N ALA A 358 2.05 -17.90 -23.02
CA ALA A 358 0.93 -17.73 -23.94
C ALA A 358 1.24 -16.71 -25.04
N GLN A 359 1.73 -15.53 -24.69
CA GLN A 359 2.11 -14.50 -25.66
C GLN A 359 3.19 -14.98 -26.62
N THR A 360 4.20 -15.68 -26.10
CA THR A 360 5.28 -16.24 -26.91
C THR A 360 4.74 -17.29 -27.89
N TYR A 361 3.84 -18.16 -27.44
CA TYR A 361 3.22 -19.18 -28.33
C TYR A 361 2.32 -18.53 -29.37
N LEU A 362 1.55 -17.45 -29.03
CA LEU A 362 0.75 -16.73 -30.03
C LEU A 362 1.63 -16.07 -31.09
N LYS A 363 2.75 -15.45 -30.68
CA LYS A 363 3.72 -14.83 -31.58
C LYS A 363 4.35 -15.86 -32.56
N ASN A 364 4.47 -17.13 -32.13
CA ASN A 364 5.00 -18.22 -32.92
C ASN A 364 3.88 -19.11 -33.55
N GLU A 365 2.68 -18.58 -33.69
CA GLU A 365 1.51 -19.22 -34.34
C GLU A 365 1.10 -20.56 -33.71
N ASN A 366 1.50 -20.85 -32.47
CA ASN A 366 1.12 -22.05 -31.74
C ASN A 366 -0.05 -21.77 -30.79
N GLY A 367 -1.24 -21.58 -31.35
CA GLY A 367 -2.43 -21.22 -30.61
C GLY A 367 -2.91 -22.27 -29.62
N ALA A 368 -2.69 -23.57 -29.93
CA ALA A 368 -3.09 -24.64 -29.01
C ALA A 368 -2.31 -24.59 -27.68
N MET A 369 -0.99 -24.37 -27.75
CA MET A 369 -0.18 -24.22 -26.55
C MET A 369 -0.50 -22.89 -25.83
N ALA A 370 -0.76 -21.83 -26.59
CA ALA A 370 -1.15 -20.56 -26.00
C ALA A 370 -2.44 -20.68 -25.18
N GLU A 371 -3.45 -21.38 -25.70
CA GLU A 371 -4.72 -21.60 -25.01
C GLU A 371 -4.51 -22.39 -23.70
N ILE A 372 -3.70 -23.44 -23.67
CA ILE A 372 -3.37 -24.19 -22.46
C ILE A 372 -2.70 -23.29 -21.42
N MET A 373 -1.81 -22.39 -21.84
CA MET A 373 -1.14 -21.47 -20.95
C MET A 373 -2.10 -20.42 -20.39
N LEU A 374 -3.02 -19.89 -21.21
CA LEU A 374 -4.05 -18.97 -20.78
C LEU A 374 -5.01 -19.61 -19.77
N ASP A 375 -5.46 -20.83 -20.04
CA ASP A 375 -6.34 -21.57 -19.11
C ASP A 375 -5.63 -21.82 -17.77
N SER A 376 -4.34 -22.17 -17.80
CA SER A 376 -3.52 -22.33 -16.59
C SER A 376 -3.37 -21.02 -15.82
N MET A 377 -3.14 -19.91 -16.50
CA MET A 377 -3.07 -18.57 -15.90
C MET A 377 -4.40 -18.21 -15.24
N TYR A 378 -5.52 -18.33 -15.96
CA TYR A 378 -6.83 -17.98 -15.42
C TYR A 378 -7.26 -18.88 -14.27
N SER A 379 -6.93 -20.16 -14.31
CA SER A 379 -7.15 -21.08 -13.17
C SER A 379 -6.43 -20.62 -11.89
N LEU A 380 -5.24 -20.05 -12.02
CA LEU A 380 -4.54 -19.46 -10.88
C LEU A 380 -5.19 -18.14 -10.45
N LEU A 381 -5.50 -17.24 -11.38
CA LEU A 381 -6.07 -15.92 -11.07
C LEU A 381 -7.44 -16.03 -10.38
N THR A 382 -8.28 -17.00 -10.75
CA THR A 382 -9.58 -17.22 -10.13
C THR A 382 -9.48 -17.71 -8.69
N ARG A 383 -8.39 -18.39 -8.30
CA ARG A 383 -8.17 -18.82 -6.91
C ARG A 383 -7.92 -17.65 -5.97
N PHE A 384 -7.38 -16.55 -6.47
CA PHE A 384 -7.01 -15.40 -5.64
C PHE A 384 -8.17 -14.44 -5.38
N GLU A 385 -9.35 -14.63 -5.99
CA GLU A 385 -10.48 -13.67 -5.94
C GLU A 385 -10.09 -12.20 -6.21
N VAL A 386 -8.85 -11.97 -6.70
CA VAL A 386 -8.26 -10.65 -6.93
C VAL A 386 -7.67 -10.59 -8.34
N PRO A 387 -8.43 -10.15 -9.33
CA PRO A 387 -8.02 -10.13 -10.76
C PRO A 387 -6.87 -9.18 -11.10
N THR A 388 -6.34 -8.41 -10.15
CA THR A 388 -5.57 -7.20 -10.44
C THR A 388 -4.06 -7.30 -10.27
N TYR A 389 -3.51 -8.49 -10.08
CA TYR A 389 -2.04 -8.61 -9.91
C TYR A 389 -1.28 -8.72 -11.23
N ILE A 390 -1.93 -9.16 -12.30
CA ILE A 390 -1.31 -9.29 -13.62
C ILE A 390 -2.20 -8.55 -14.60
N ARG A 391 -1.67 -7.50 -15.19
CA ARG A 391 -2.34 -6.84 -16.30
C ARG A 391 -2.19 -7.73 -17.52
N VAL A 392 -3.29 -8.34 -17.96
CA VAL A 392 -3.29 -9.17 -19.14
C VAL A 392 -3.22 -8.28 -20.38
N ASN A 393 -2.25 -8.54 -21.24
CA ASN A 393 -2.24 -7.92 -22.56
C ASN A 393 -3.16 -8.74 -23.48
N TYR A 394 -4.38 -8.28 -23.67
CA TYR A 394 -5.39 -8.95 -24.48
C TYR A 394 -5.17 -8.84 -25.98
N GLU A 395 -4.34 -7.91 -26.42
CA GLU A 395 -4.13 -7.61 -27.83
C GLU A 395 -3.64 -8.80 -28.64
N PRO A 396 -2.49 -9.42 -28.33
CA PRO A 396 -2.01 -10.55 -29.13
C PRO A 396 -3.02 -11.72 -29.10
N ILE A 397 -3.76 -11.84 -27.99
CA ILE A 397 -4.79 -12.88 -27.81
C ILE A 397 -5.94 -12.64 -28.79
N LEU A 398 -6.49 -11.44 -28.81
CA LEU A 398 -7.59 -11.08 -29.68
C LEU A 398 -7.16 -11.08 -31.16
N ASP A 399 -5.97 -10.54 -31.47
CA ASP A 399 -5.43 -10.56 -32.83
C ASP A 399 -5.32 -11.99 -33.39
N TYR A 400 -4.80 -12.93 -32.59
CA TYR A 400 -4.70 -14.33 -32.99
C TYR A 400 -6.07 -14.94 -33.28
N PHE A 401 -7.04 -14.81 -32.36
CA PHE A 401 -8.37 -15.40 -32.54
C PHE A 401 -9.18 -14.72 -33.65
N LEU A 402 -8.95 -13.43 -33.92
CA LEU A 402 -9.49 -12.73 -35.07
C LEU A 402 -8.91 -13.30 -36.38
N LYS A 403 -7.60 -13.47 -36.48
CA LYS A 403 -6.93 -14.08 -37.66
C LYS A 403 -7.37 -15.50 -37.91
N THR A 404 -7.56 -16.29 -36.89
CA THR A 404 -8.03 -17.68 -36.99
C THR A 404 -9.54 -17.79 -37.13
N LYS A 405 -10.27 -16.64 -37.13
CA LYS A 405 -11.74 -16.57 -37.24
C LYS A 405 -12.49 -17.34 -36.16
N ASN A 406 -11.91 -17.45 -34.97
CA ASN A 406 -12.54 -18.07 -33.81
C ASN A 406 -13.39 -17.03 -33.04
N SER A 407 -14.61 -16.79 -33.54
CA SER A 407 -15.54 -15.78 -33.00
C SER A 407 -15.87 -15.98 -31.52
N ASP A 408 -16.00 -17.26 -31.08
CA ASP A 408 -16.37 -17.58 -29.69
C ASP A 408 -15.26 -17.16 -28.72
N LYS A 409 -14.00 -17.38 -29.07
CA LYS A 409 -12.85 -16.96 -28.26
C LYS A 409 -12.67 -15.45 -28.28
N VAL A 410 -12.89 -14.79 -29.41
CA VAL A 410 -12.89 -13.32 -29.49
C VAL A 410 -13.95 -12.75 -28.56
N GLU A 411 -15.16 -13.28 -28.57
CA GLU A 411 -16.21 -12.85 -27.65
C GLU A 411 -15.84 -13.12 -26.19
N GLN A 412 -15.30 -14.30 -25.88
CA GLN A 412 -14.86 -14.68 -24.54
C GLN A 412 -13.82 -13.71 -23.98
N TYR A 413 -12.72 -13.48 -24.72
CA TYR A 413 -11.63 -12.61 -24.24
C TYR A 413 -12.00 -11.14 -24.25
N THR A 414 -12.86 -10.69 -25.15
CA THR A 414 -13.41 -9.33 -25.12
C THR A 414 -14.27 -9.11 -23.88
N LYS A 415 -15.12 -10.09 -23.50
CA LYS A 415 -15.89 -10.01 -22.23
C LYS A 415 -14.99 -9.96 -21.00
N LEU A 416 -13.92 -10.78 -20.97
CA LEU A 416 -12.96 -10.77 -19.85
C LEU A 416 -12.25 -9.41 -19.74
N MET A 417 -11.82 -8.83 -20.85
CA MET A 417 -11.20 -7.51 -20.89
C MET A 417 -12.14 -6.43 -20.32
N PHE A 418 -13.39 -6.40 -20.77
CA PHE A 418 -14.37 -5.43 -20.25
C PHE A 418 -14.73 -5.68 -18.78
N GLN A 419 -14.79 -6.95 -18.35
CA GLN A 419 -15.02 -7.28 -16.95
C GLN A 419 -13.88 -6.81 -16.04
N GLU A 420 -12.63 -6.98 -16.46
CA GLU A 420 -11.46 -6.48 -15.73
C GLU A 420 -11.47 -4.97 -15.63
N GLU A 421 -11.74 -4.25 -16.72
CA GLU A 421 -11.82 -2.79 -16.70
C GLU A 421 -12.97 -2.29 -15.79
N HIS A 422 -14.15 -2.90 -15.90
CA HIS A 422 -15.30 -2.52 -15.06
C HIS A 422 -15.04 -2.80 -13.58
N MET A 423 -14.48 -3.97 -13.25
CA MET A 423 -14.11 -4.30 -11.86
C MET A 423 -13.08 -3.34 -11.30
N PHE A 424 -12.07 -2.99 -12.10
CA PHE A 424 -11.02 -2.07 -11.72
C PHE A 424 -11.58 -0.69 -11.38
N ASN A 425 -12.42 -0.13 -12.26
CA ASN A 425 -13.05 1.17 -12.07
C ASN A 425 -14.00 1.19 -10.86
N SER A 426 -14.82 0.16 -10.69
CA SER A 426 -15.72 0.01 -9.55
C SER A 426 -14.98 -0.13 -8.21
N LYS A 427 -13.91 -0.94 -8.18
CA LYS A 427 -13.07 -1.12 -6.99
C LYS A 427 -12.33 0.15 -6.60
N SER A 428 -11.80 0.89 -7.58
CA SER A 428 -11.11 2.15 -7.36
C SER A 428 -12.00 3.18 -6.65
N LEU A 429 -13.25 3.34 -7.11
CA LEU A 429 -14.19 4.27 -6.47
C LEU A 429 -14.55 3.86 -5.05
N LYS A 430 -14.88 2.58 -4.86
CA LYS A 430 -15.24 2.06 -3.54
C LYS A 430 -14.07 2.23 -2.57
N PHE A 431 -12.85 1.92 -3.02
CA PHE A 431 -11.65 2.06 -2.20
C PHE A 431 -11.39 3.53 -1.83
N ASN A 432 -11.48 4.45 -2.80
CA ASN A 432 -11.29 5.88 -2.56
C ASN A 432 -12.33 6.44 -1.57
N LEU A 433 -13.58 5.97 -1.68
CA LEU A 433 -14.63 6.37 -0.75
C LEU A 433 -14.32 5.89 0.67
N VAL A 434 -13.97 4.61 0.82
CA VAL A 434 -13.63 4.04 2.14
C VAL A 434 -12.42 4.76 2.74
N GLU A 435 -11.37 5.00 1.96
CA GLU A 435 -10.21 5.74 2.45
C GLU A 435 -10.59 7.15 2.90
N SER A 436 -11.42 7.84 2.13
CA SER A 436 -11.88 9.18 2.49
C SER A 436 -12.67 9.19 3.79
N ILE A 437 -13.55 8.20 4.00
CA ILE A 437 -14.31 8.04 5.24
C ILE A 437 -13.38 7.74 6.41
N VAL A 438 -12.46 6.77 6.26
CA VAL A 438 -11.51 6.41 7.33
C VAL A 438 -10.60 7.57 7.69
N LYS A 439 -10.08 8.28 6.69
CA LYS A 439 -9.25 9.48 6.90
C LYS A 439 -10.01 10.55 7.66
N LEU A 440 -11.27 10.79 7.30
CA LEU A 440 -12.12 11.75 7.98
C LEU A 440 -12.38 11.35 9.44
N GLN A 441 -12.76 10.08 9.68
CA GLN A 441 -12.97 9.57 11.04
C GLN A 441 -11.70 9.71 11.89
N THR A 442 -10.52 9.41 11.31
CA THR A 442 -9.24 9.58 11.99
C THR A 442 -8.94 11.03 12.32
N GLU A 443 -9.25 11.95 11.39
CA GLU A 443 -9.08 13.38 11.61
C GLU A 443 -10.08 13.93 12.64
N GLN A 444 -11.33 13.46 12.62
CA GLN A 444 -12.33 13.76 13.65
C GLN A 444 -11.88 13.28 15.03
N SER A 445 -11.40 12.04 15.15
CA SER A 445 -10.87 11.50 16.40
C SER A 445 -9.66 12.31 16.92
N LYS A 446 -8.76 12.75 16.03
CA LYS A 446 -7.65 13.65 16.39
C LYS A 446 -8.14 15.00 16.90
N GLN A 447 -9.20 15.54 16.31
CA GLN A 447 -9.80 16.78 16.74
C GLN A 447 -10.52 16.64 18.08
N GLU A 448 -11.29 15.56 18.27
CA GLU A 448 -11.94 15.24 19.55
C GLU A 448 -10.91 15.08 20.67
N LEU A 449 -9.78 14.39 20.39
CA LEU A 449 -8.67 14.29 21.35
C LEU A 449 -8.09 15.67 21.68
N LYS A 450 -7.90 16.52 20.68
CA LYS A 450 -7.39 17.88 20.86
C LYS A 450 -8.37 18.76 21.65
N ILE A 451 -9.66 18.62 21.35
CA ILE A 451 -10.73 19.28 22.11
C ILE A 451 -10.75 18.77 23.56
N SER A 452 -10.60 17.46 23.77
CA SER A 452 -10.51 16.85 25.10
C SER A 452 -9.30 17.35 25.88
N GLN A 453 -8.12 17.42 25.22
CA GLN A 453 -6.90 17.98 25.83
C GLN A 453 -7.07 19.46 26.19
N LEU A 454 -7.71 20.25 25.32
CA LEU A 454 -8.02 21.66 25.61
C LEU A 454 -9.02 21.80 26.76
N LYS A 455 -10.03 20.91 26.84
CA LYS A 455 -10.96 20.85 27.98
C LYS A 455 -10.23 20.51 29.28
N HIS A 456 -9.34 19.50 29.25
CA HIS A 456 -8.50 19.16 30.42
C HIS A 456 -7.56 20.29 30.83
N ALA A 457 -6.88 20.90 29.86
CA ALA A 457 -6.03 22.06 30.13
C ALA A 457 -6.83 23.24 30.73
N ASN A 458 -8.06 23.44 30.23
CA ASN A 458 -8.98 24.42 30.76
C ASN A 458 -9.43 24.07 32.19
N GLN A 459 -9.78 22.82 32.46
CA GLN A 459 -10.12 22.35 33.82
C GLN A 459 -8.95 22.53 34.80
N MET A 460 -7.72 22.20 34.37
CA MET A 460 -6.51 22.41 35.17
C MET A 460 -6.23 23.89 35.39
N LEU A 461 -6.46 24.72 34.38
CA LEU A 461 -6.36 26.18 34.51
C LEU A 461 -7.39 26.72 35.51
N TRP A 462 -8.65 26.25 35.45
CA TRP A 462 -9.69 26.58 36.41
C TRP A 462 -9.33 26.12 37.83
N LEU A 463 -8.77 24.92 37.97
CA LEU A 463 -8.31 24.40 39.25
C LEU A 463 -7.17 25.21 39.83
N THR A 464 -6.19 25.62 39.01
CA THR A 464 -5.10 26.50 39.41
C THR A 464 -5.61 27.91 39.74
N ILE A 465 -6.58 28.44 38.99
CA ILE A 465 -7.24 29.71 39.27
C ILE A 465 -8.03 29.62 40.59
N CYS A 466 -8.77 28.54 40.82
CA CYS A 466 -9.48 28.31 42.08
C CYS A 466 -8.54 28.19 43.28
N ILE A 467 -7.41 27.47 43.10
CA ILE A 467 -6.37 27.36 44.15
C ILE A 467 -5.69 28.70 44.39
N THR A 468 -5.34 29.44 43.34
CA THR A 468 -4.74 30.76 43.46
C THR A 468 -5.73 31.79 44.06
N ILE A 469 -7.02 31.71 43.67
CA ILE A 469 -8.06 32.51 44.28
C ILE A 469 -8.23 32.13 45.78
N SER A 470 -8.19 30.82 46.11
CA SER A 470 -8.26 30.38 47.51
C SER A 470 -7.06 30.86 48.32
N VAL A 471 -5.86 30.79 47.73
CA VAL A 471 -4.64 31.34 48.37
C VAL A 471 -4.71 32.85 48.48
N ILE A 472 -5.22 33.55 47.47
CA ILE A 472 -5.42 35.01 47.50
C ILE A 472 -6.52 35.37 48.47
N ILE A 473 -7.62 34.59 48.58
CA ILE A 473 -8.65 34.80 49.58
C ILE A 473 -8.08 34.60 50.99
N VAL A 474 -7.27 33.56 51.19
CA VAL A 474 -6.55 33.34 52.46
C VAL A 474 -5.54 34.46 52.72
N CYS A 475 -4.78 34.87 51.70
CA CYS A 475 -3.90 36.02 51.79
C CYS A 475 -4.68 37.35 51.92
N CYS A 476 -5.84 37.48 51.25
CA CYS A 476 -6.72 38.65 51.43
C CYS A 476 -7.51 38.60 52.73
N ILE A 477 -7.84 37.42 53.25
CA ILE A 477 -8.30 37.31 54.64
C ILE A 477 -7.18 37.70 55.62
N ILE A 478 -5.95 37.31 55.31
CA ILE A 478 -4.76 37.72 56.06
C ILE A 478 -4.41 39.19 55.78
N VAL A 479 -4.56 39.67 54.55
CA VAL A 479 -4.33 41.08 54.16
C VAL A 479 -5.62 41.92 54.22
N PHE A 480 -6.84 41.30 54.19
CA PHE A 480 -8.13 42.00 54.54
C PHE A 480 -8.23 42.31 56.01
N LEU A 481 -7.60 41.55 56.79
CA LEU A 481 -7.21 42.01 58.08
C LEU A 481 -6.17 43.16 57.98
N LEU A 482 -5.54 43.40 56.84
CA LEU A 482 -4.46 44.36 56.66
C LEU A 482 -4.64 45.41 55.53
N LYS A 483 -5.27 45.21 54.43
CA LYS A 483 -5.60 46.20 53.35
C LYS A 483 -6.39 45.67 52.15
N GLN A 484 -7.54 45.92 52.06
CA GLN A 484 -8.68 46.06 51.14
C GLN A 484 -8.56 45.97 49.59
N ARG A 485 -9.59 45.30 49.04
CA ARG A 485 -10.47 45.63 47.90
C ARG A 485 -9.91 45.92 46.49
N LYS A 486 -8.76 46.39 46.22
CA LYS A 486 -8.36 46.87 44.89
C LYS A 486 -7.80 45.77 43.95
N GLN A 487 -7.23 44.73 44.51
CA GLN A 487 -6.60 43.65 43.69
C GLN A 487 -7.56 42.59 43.21
N HIS A 488 -8.71 42.42 43.85
CA HIS A 488 -9.66 41.37 43.50
C HIS A 488 -10.31 41.57 42.11
N LYS A 489 -10.53 42.84 41.72
CA LYS A 489 -11.22 43.18 40.46
C LYS A 489 -10.37 42.97 39.22
N ILE A 490 -9.05 43.12 39.32
CA ILE A 490 -8.12 43.00 38.17
C ILE A 490 -7.88 41.55 37.78
N GLN A 491 -7.92 40.63 38.76
CA GLN A 491 -7.67 39.21 38.46
C GLN A 491 -8.88 38.49 37.86
N LEU A 492 -10.10 38.94 38.26
CA LEU A 492 -11.32 38.39 37.66
C LEU A 492 -11.42 38.73 36.16
N GLN A 493 -11.08 39.96 35.77
CA GLN A 493 -11.10 40.38 34.37
C GLN A 493 -10.09 39.59 33.49
N LYS A 494 -8.90 39.29 34.04
CA LYS A 494 -7.91 38.46 33.32
C LYS A 494 -8.36 37.00 33.10
N ALA A 495 -9.18 36.46 33.98
CA ALA A 495 -9.74 35.14 33.85
C ALA A 495 -10.82 35.10 32.75
N ASP A 496 -11.65 36.17 32.70
CA ASP A 496 -12.71 36.27 31.68
C ASP A 496 -12.14 36.48 30.27
N GLU A 497 -11.07 37.26 30.11
CA GLU A 497 -10.36 37.42 28.82
C GLU A 497 -9.75 36.10 28.34
N LYS A 498 -9.23 35.31 29.27
CA LYS A 498 -8.62 34.00 28.92
C LYS A 498 -9.65 32.96 28.55
N MET A 499 -10.83 32.99 29.15
CA MET A 499 -11.98 32.17 28.82
C MET A 499 -12.54 32.50 27.43
N LEU A 500 -12.58 33.78 27.09
CA LEU A 500 -13.02 34.24 25.78
C LEU A 500 -12.08 33.75 24.66
N LEU A 501 -10.77 33.75 24.89
CA LEU A 501 -9.77 33.28 23.94
C LEU A 501 -9.88 31.76 23.70
N LEU A 502 -10.17 30.99 24.75
CA LEU A 502 -10.37 29.55 24.67
C LEU A 502 -11.67 29.15 23.94
N ALA A 503 -12.75 29.90 24.19
CA ALA A 503 -14.01 29.70 23.45
C ALA A 503 -13.82 29.96 21.95
N GLN A 504 -13.08 30.98 21.56
CA GLN A 504 -12.75 31.25 20.13
C GLN A 504 -11.92 30.16 19.48
N GLN A 505 -11.06 29.44 20.23
CA GLN A 505 -10.29 28.29 19.69
C GLN A 505 -11.18 27.07 19.45
N ILE A 506 -12.15 26.82 20.32
CA ILE A 506 -13.13 25.72 20.16
C ILE A 506 -14.04 25.98 18.96
N ASP A 507 -14.52 27.22 18.79
CA ASP A 507 -15.37 27.60 17.65
C ASP A 507 -14.64 27.43 16.32
N LYS A 508 -13.33 27.71 16.27
CA LYS A 508 -12.51 27.52 15.08
C LYS A 508 -12.35 26.03 14.72
N LEU A 509 -12.21 25.15 15.71
CA LEU A 509 -12.11 23.70 15.50
C LEU A 509 -13.43 23.10 14.98
N ASN A 510 -14.56 23.57 15.50
CA ASN A 510 -15.89 23.15 15.05
C ASN A 510 -16.16 23.58 13.60
N ALA A 511 -15.70 24.77 13.19
CA ALA A 511 -15.82 25.23 11.80
C ALA A 511 -14.99 24.38 10.82
N ASP A 512 -13.80 23.92 11.23
CA ASP A 512 -12.96 23.03 10.42
C ASP A 512 -13.61 21.63 10.26
N GLU A 513 -14.43 21.19 11.21
CA GLU A 513 -15.19 19.94 11.16
C GLU A 513 -16.35 20.02 10.16
N GLU A 514 -17.08 21.15 10.12
CA GLU A 514 -18.16 21.39 9.14
C GLU A 514 -17.65 21.40 7.70
N ILE A 515 -16.47 21.98 7.45
CA ILE A 515 -15.88 22.04 6.11
C ILE A 515 -15.56 20.62 5.60
N ARG A 516 -15.03 19.75 6.46
CA ARG A 516 -14.71 18.36 6.08
C ARG A 516 -15.97 17.50 5.84
N ALA A 517 -17.01 17.72 6.61
CA ALA A 517 -18.30 17.07 6.39
C ALA A 517 -18.87 17.42 5.01
N HIS A 518 -18.71 18.69 4.60
CA HIS A 518 -19.14 19.16 3.27
C HIS A 518 -18.33 18.52 2.12
N GLU A 519 -17.00 18.36 2.30
CA GLU A 519 -16.13 17.69 1.31
C GLU A 519 -16.52 16.23 1.07
N ILE A 520 -16.95 15.51 2.11
CA ILE A 520 -17.47 14.14 1.98
C ILE A 520 -18.81 14.12 1.25
N GLU A 521 -19.69 15.05 1.57
CA GLU A 521 -21.00 15.12 0.90
C GLU A 521 -20.84 15.37 -0.59
N GLU A 522 -19.88 16.23 -0.97
CA GLU A 522 -19.54 16.48 -2.37
C GLU A 522 -18.94 15.22 -3.04
N PHE A 523 -18.08 14.48 -2.33
CA PHE A 523 -17.51 13.23 -2.80
C PHE A 523 -18.57 12.12 -2.98
N LEU A 524 -19.53 12.03 -2.09
CA LEU A 524 -20.66 11.10 -2.19
C LEU A 524 -21.57 11.42 -3.39
N LYS A 525 -21.79 12.70 -3.69
CA LYS A 525 -22.51 13.16 -4.90
C LYS A 525 -21.80 12.75 -6.20
N ILE A 526 -20.47 12.75 -6.21
CA ILE A 526 -19.67 12.27 -7.37
C ILE A 526 -19.85 10.76 -7.58
N LYS A 527 -20.02 9.98 -6.52
CA LYS A 527 -20.28 8.53 -6.60
C LYS A 527 -21.62 8.22 -7.24
N ASP A 528 -22.68 8.94 -6.88
CA ASP A 528 -24.01 8.74 -7.44
C ASP A 528 -24.08 9.14 -8.93
N ASN A 529 -23.29 10.13 -9.34
CA ASN A 529 -23.21 10.58 -10.74
C ASN A 529 -22.47 9.60 -11.68
N ARG A 530 -21.95 8.48 -11.18
CA ARG A 530 -21.27 7.49 -12.01
C ARG A 530 -22.20 6.58 -12.82
N TYR A 531 -23.44 6.39 -12.37
CA TYR A 531 -24.49 5.77 -13.19
C TYR A 531 -24.96 6.66 -14.33
N GLU A 532 -24.50 7.92 -14.37
CA GLU A 532 -24.93 8.97 -15.30
C GLU A 532 -23.90 9.36 -16.37
N LEU A 533 -22.94 8.53 -16.73
CA LEU A 533 -22.30 8.70 -18.05
C LEU A 533 -23.36 8.62 -19.19
N GLU A 534 -24.46 7.93 -18.93
CA GLU A 534 -25.65 7.94 -19.78
C GLU A 534 -26.54 9.18 -19.59
N THR A 535 -26.37 9.96 -18.51
CA THR A 535 -27.16 11.16 -18.17
C THR A 535 -26.32 12.44 -18.07
N LEU A 536 -25.25 12.56 -18.88
CA LEU A 536 -24.45 13.77 -18.98
C LEU A 536 -25.36 14.98 -19.23
N THR A 537 -25.29 15.99 -18.37
CA THR A 537 -26.05 17.24 -18.53
C THR A 537 -25.23 18.25 -19.34
N PRO A 538 -25.89 19.17 -20.09
CA PRO A 538 -25.20 20.20 -20.89
C PRO A 538 -24.24 21.09 -20.09
N SER A 539 -24.39 21.16 -18.76
CA SER A 539 -23.52 21.92 -17.86
C SER A 539 -22.12 21.34 -17.70
N ILE A 540 -21.93 20.03 -17.90
CA ILE A 540 -20.63 19.35 -17.74
C ILE A 540 -19.60 19.81 -18.79
N LEU A 541 -20.02 20.23 -19.96
CA LEU A 541 -19.13 20.67 -21.04
C LEU A 541 -18.96 22.20 -21.13
N LYS A 542 -19.60 22.94 -20.22
CA LYS A 542 -19.44 24.40 -20.11
C LYS A 542 -18.57 24.73 -18.92
N THR A 543 -17.39 25.28 -19.11
CA THR A 543 -16.41 25.64 -18.08
C THR A 543 -15.37 24.53 -17.78
N ASP A 544 -14.86 24.43 -16.57
CA ASP A 544 -13.87 23.42 -16.13
C ASP A 544 -14.34 21.94 -16.28
N GLY A 545 -15.62 21.72 -16.54
CA GLY A 545 -16.21 20.42 -16.75
C GLY A 545 -15.69 19.65 -17.96
N GLU A 546 -15.36 20.35 -19.06
CA GLU A 546 -14.78 19.69 -20.25
C GLU A 546 -13.40 19.09 -19.94
N THR A 547 -12.57 19.78 -19.16
CA THR A 547 -11.25 19.29 -18.75
C THR A 547 -11.39 18.06 -17.85
N LYS A 548 -12.29 18.09 -16.88
CA LYS A 548 -12.59 16.96 -16.01
C LYS A 548 -13.17 15.78 -16.80
N PHE A 549 -14.10 16.04 -17.73
CA PHE A 549 -14.65 15.01 -18.61
C PHE A 549 -13.55 14.30 -19.41
N CYS A 550 -12.61 15.06 -20.00
CA CYS A 550 -11.50 14.47 -20.73
C CYS A 550 -10.58 13.64 -19.82
N GLN A 551 -10.28 14.10 -18.61
CA GLN A 551 -9.49 13.36 -17.64
C GLN A 551 -10.17 12.03 -17.22
N TYR A 552 -11.47 12.05 -16.96
CA TYR A 552 -12.23 10.82 -16.66
C TYR A 552 -12.33 9.91 -17.86
N PHE A 553 -12.49 10.47 -19.06
CA PHE A 553 -12.52 9.69 -20.29
C PHE A 553 -11.17 9.01 -20.56
N GLU A 554 -10.05 9.70 -20.36
CA GLU A 554 -8.70 9.12 -20.49
C GLU A 554 -8.42 8.04 -19.44
N LEU A 555 -9.00 8.13 -18.25
CA LEU A 555 -8.93 7.07 -17.23
C LEU A 555 -9.72 5.81 -17.64
N LEU A 556 -10.86 6.00 -18.31
CA LEU A 556 -11.71 4.91 -18.78
C LEU A 556 -11.16 4.27 -20.07
N TYR A 557 -10.57 5.08 -20.94
CA TYR A 557 -10.07 4.69 -22.25
C TYR A 557 -8.63 5.20 -22.44
N PRO A 558 -7.64 4.61 -21.75
CA PRO A 558 -6.25 5.03 -21.82
C PRO A 558 -5.74 5.00 -23.27
N LEU A 559 -4.99 6.02 -23.65
CA LEU A 559 -4.40 6.18 -24.99
C LEU A 559 -5.38 6.42 -26.15
N PHE A 560 -6.69 6.39 -25.95
CA PHE A 560 -7.65 6.63 -27.03
C PHE A 560 -7.41 7.96 -27.74
N LEU A 561 -7.28 9.06 -26.99
CA LEU A 561 -7.04 10.39 -27.57
C LEU A 561 -5.67 10.47 -28.25
N HIS A 562 -4.66 9.82 -27.70
CA HIS A 562 -3.34 9.77 -28.32
C HIS A 562 -3.40 9.11 -29.71
N ARG A 563 -4.02 7.94 -29.81
CA ARG A 563 -4.20 7.20 -31.06
C ARG A 563 -5.09 7.90 -32.06
N LEU A 564 -6.14 8.54 -31.56
CA LEU A 564 -7.02 9.33 -32.41
C LEU A 564 -6.25 10.47 -33.06
N ARG A 565 -5.35 11.13 -32.34
CA ARG A 565 -4.48 12.21 -32.88
C ARG A 565 -3.40 11.68 -33.81
N GLU A 566 -2.87 10.49 -33.57
CA GLU A 566 -1.94 9.83 -34.50
C GLU A 566 -2.63 9.48 -35.81
N LYS A 567 -3.84 8.90 -35.77
CA LYS A 567 -4.60 8.55 -36.98
C LYS A 567 -5.15 9.77 -37.72
N VAL A 568 -5.45 10.83 -37.01
CA VAL A 568 -5.99 12.07 -37.59
C VAL A 568 -5.22 13.29 -37.05
N PRO A 569 -4.00 13.56 -37.53
CA PRO A 569 -3.15 14.63 -36.99
C PRO A 569 -3.77 16.04 -37.07
N SER A 570 -4.74 16.25 -37.95
CA SER A 570 -5.45 17.53 -38.12
C SER A 570 -6.76 17.60 -37.32
N ILE A 571 -7.02 16.67 -36.38
CA ILE A 571 -8.26 16.64 -35.61
C ILE A 571 -8.41 17.89 -34.75
N THR A 572 -9.60 18.45 -34.75
CA THR A 572 -9.93 19.61 -33.92
C THR A 572 -10.48 19.16 -32.56
N ARG A 573 -10.39 20.02 -31.56
CA ARG A 573 -10.92 19.76 -30.23
C ARG A 573 -12.41 19.35 -30.21
N ARG A 574 -13.22 19.94 -31.07
CA ARG A 574 -14.64 19.58 -31.24
C ARG A 574 -14.85 18.19 -31.85
N GLU A 575 -13.97 17.80 -32.75
CA GLU A 575 -13.98 16.46 -33.35
C GLU A 575 -13.48 15.41 -32.37
N GLU A 576 -12.49 15.72 -31.52
CA GLU A 576 -12.07 14.85 -30.40
C GLU A 576 -13.24 14.60 -29.46
N LEU A 577 -13.93 15.68 -29.05
CA LEU A 577 -15.09 15.57 -28.15
C LEU A 577 -16.22 14.76 -28.80
N LEU A 578 -16.46 14.94 -30.08
CA LEU A 578 -17.43 14.12 -30.83
C LEU A 578 -17.04 12.64 -30.78
N CYS A 579 -15.78 12.31 -31.03
CA CYS A 579 -15.31 10.93 -31.00
C CYS A 579 -15.45 10.30 -29.59
N MET A 580 -15.11 11.02 -28.54
CA MET A 580 -15.31 10.56 -27.16
C MET A 580 -16.79 10.27 -26.85
N LEU A 581 -17.71 11.14 -27.31
CA LEU A 581 -19.14 10.95 -27.09
C LEU A 581 -19.71 9.78 -27.92
N ILE A 582 -19.12 9.48 -29.09
CA ILE A 582 -19.44 8.29 -29.89
C ILE A 582 -18.97 7.01 -29.18
N VAL A 583 -17.78 7.01 -28.60
CA VAL A 583 -17.28 5.88 -27.77
C VAL A 583 -18.27 5.52 -26.66
N LEU A 584 -18.90 6.54 -26.06
CA LEU A 584 -19.91 6.37 -25.02
C LEU A 584 -21.29 5.93 -25.58
N LYS A 585 -21.39 5.63 -26.88
CA LYS A 585 -22.59 5.15 -27.58
C LYS A 585 -23.79 6.09 -27.49
N LEU A 586 -23.55 7.40 -27.41
CA LEU A 586 -24.60 8.40 -27.33
C LEU A 586 -25.20 8.69 -28.71
N ASP A 587 -26.51 8.86 -28.76
CA ASP A 587 -27.23 9.23 -29.95
C ASP A 587 -27.00 10.71 -30.36
N ASN A 588 -27.31 11.07 -31.61
CA ASN A 588 -27.05 12.39 -32.12
C ASN A 588 -27.79 13.50 -31.37
N LYS A 589 -28.96 13.21 -30.79
CA LYS A 589 -29.75 14.15 -29.99
C LYS A 589 -29.03 14.46 -28.69
N ARG A 590 -28.56 13.43 -28.02
CA ARG A 590 -27.84 13.54 -26.76
C ARG A 590 -26.46 14.22 -26.93
N ILE A 591 -25.75 13.89 -28.03
CA ILE A 591 -24.51 14.58 -28.40
C ILE A 591 -24.75 16.06 -28.62
N ALA A 592 -25.84 16.41 -29.30
CA ALA A 592 -26.22 17.80 -29.56
C ALA A 592 -26.46 18.58 -28.27
N ASP A 593 -27.20 17.98 -27.34
CA ASP A 593 -27.49 18.56 -26.02
C ASP A 593 -26.22 18.81 -25.24
N LEU A 594 -25.31 17.79 -25.16
CA LEU A 594 -24.04 17.88 -24.46
C LEU A 594 -23.08 18.90 -25.05
N MET A 595 -22.95 18.93 -26.38
CA MET A 595 -22.10 19.90 -27.08
C MET A 595 -22.73 21.28 -27.17
N SER A 596 -23.97 21.47 -26.69
CA SER A 596 -24.74 22.72 -26.78
C SER A 596 -24.86 23.25 -28.22
N ILE A 597 -25.15 22.34 -29.17
CA ILE A 597 -25.36 22.66 -30.60
C ILE A 597 -26.67 22.03 -31.09
N ALA A 598 -27.19 22.49 -32.21
CA ALA A 598 -28.40 21.91 -32.81
C ALA A 598 -28.11 20.45 -33.30
N PRO A 599 -29.08 19.51 -33.22
CA PRO A 599 -28.90 18.14 -33.73
C PRO A 599 -28.44 18.07 -35.19
N ARG A 600 -28.91 19.00 -36.02
CA ARG A 600 -28.47 19.12 -37.40
C ARG A 600 -26.98 19.50 -37.53
N SER A 601 -26.44 20.24 -36.56
CA SER A 601 -25.03 20.61 -36.51
C SER A 601 -24.15 19.41 -36.12
N VAL A 602 -24.64 18.48 -35.32
CA VAL A 602 -23.94 17.20 -35.03
C VAL A 602 -23.82 16.38 -36.32
N LEU A 603 -24.90 16.24 -37.08
CA LEU A 603 -24.87 15.54 -38.36
C LEU A 603 -23.88 16.19 -39.34
N MET A 604 -23.84 17.52 -39.39
CA MET A 604 -22.87 18.26 -40.20
C MET A 604 -21.43 18.04 -39.72
N LEU A 605 -21.20 18.03 -38.41
CA LEU A 605 -19.89 17.77 -37.80
C LEU A 605 -19.41 16.34 -38.12
N ARG A 606 -20.29 15.36 -37.97
CA ARG A 606 -20.04 13.96 -38.36
C ARG A 606 -19.73 13.82 -39.84
N HIS A 607 -20.50 14.48 -40.69
CA HIS A 607 -20.28 14.45 -42.12
C HIS A 607 -18.93 15.07 -42.52
N ARG A 608 -18.59 16.26 -41.99
CA ARG A 608 -17.29 16.92 -42.23
C ARG A 608 -16.12 16.08 -41.71
N PHE A 609 -16.27 15.47 -40.55
CA PHE A 609 -15.23 14.62 -39.98
C PHE A 609 -15.02 13.36 -40.83
N ARG A 610 -16.10 12.73 -41.34
CA ARG A 610 -16.01 11.61 -42.28
C ARG A 610 -15.29 12.00 -43.56
N GLN A 611 -15.60 13.15 -44.13
CA GLN A 611 -14.89 13.67 -45.33
C GLN A 611 -13.40 13.87 -45.02
N LYS A 612 -13.08 14.43 -43.88
CA LYS A 612 -11.71 14.72 -43.46
C LYS A 612 -10.86 13.46 -43.32
N ILE A 613 -11.43 12.35 -42.83
CA ILE A 613 -10.75 11.07 -42.70
C ILE A 613 -10.88 10.17 -43.93
N GLY A 614 -11.45 10.67 -45.02
CA GLY A 614 -11.54 9.96 -46.31
C GLY A 614 -12.49 8.75 -46.30
N MET A 615 -13.50 8.73 -45.41
CA MET A 615 -14.43 7.59 -45.31
C MET A 615 -15.44 7.57 -46.45
N THR A 616 -15.59 6.41 -47.10
CA THR A 616 -16.65 6.12 -48.08
C THR A 616 -18.00 5.94 -47.40
N THR A 617 -19.09 5.99 -48.17
CA THR A 617 -20.48 5.94 -47.66
C THR A 617 -20.88 4.66 -46.94
N GLU A 618 -20.11 3.60 -47.07
CA GLU A 618 -20.45 2.27 -46.55
C GLU A 618 -19.95 1.98 -45.13
N LEU A 619 -19.02 2.78 -44.61
CA LEU A 619 -18.46 2.59 -43.25
C LEU A 619 -19.08 3.58 -42.26
N SER A 620 -19.46 3.09 -41.08
CA SER A 620 -19.99 3.95 -40.01
C SER A 620 -18.86 4.66 -39.25
N LEU A 621 -19.10 5.86 -38.77
CA LEU A 621 -18.15 6.61 -37.96
C LEU A 621 -17.92 5.92 -36.60
N GLU A 622 -18.94 5.23 -36.12
CA GLU A 622 -18.89 4.36 -34.93
C GLU A 622 -17.81 3.27 -35.10
N ASN A 623 -17.83 2.56 -36.20
CA ASN A 623 -16.84 1.51 -36.49
C ASN A 623 -15.41 2.06 -36.57
N PHE A 624 -15.24 3.28 -37.11
CA PHE A 624 -13.94 3.95 -37.13
C PHE A 624 -13.44 4.25 -35.72
N VAL A 625 -14.32 4.79 -34.87
CA VAL A 625 -13.97 5.17 -33.49
C VAL A 625 -13.78 3.93 -32.62
N GLU A 626 -14.59 2.89 -32.80
CA GLU A 626 -14.41 1.59 -32.14
C GLU A 626 -13.10 0.91 -32.59
N GLY A 627 -12.74 0.98 -33.86
CA GLY A 627 -11.45 0.50 -34.35
C GLY A 627 -10.24 1.19 -33.74
N ILE A 628 -10.37 2.45 -33.30
CA ILE A 628 -9.31 3.16 -32.55
C ILE A 628 -9.24 2.66 -31.11
N LEU A 629 -10.37 2.29 -30.51
CA LEU A 629 -10.42 1.63 -29.22
C LEU A 629 -9.77 0.24 -29.26
N GLU A 630 -10.10 -0.56 -30.26
CA GLU A 630 -9.64 -1.95 -30.42
C GLU A 630 -8.16 -2.06 -30.80
N THR A 631 -7.63 -1.14 -31.64
CA THR A 631 -6.18 -1.10 -31.96
C THR A 631 -5.30 -0.78 -30.75
N GLY A 632 -5.85 -0.66 -29.59
CA GLY A 632 -5.15 -0.41 -28.33
C GLY A 632 -4.85 -1.63 -27.50
N ASN A 633 -5.28 -2.75 -27.95
CA ASN A 633 -4.94 -4.01 -27.31
C ASN A 633 -3.88 -4.78 -28.11
N ASN A 634 -3.08 -4.09 -28.92
CA ASN A 634 -1.88 -4.64 -29.55
C ASN A 634 -0.60 -4.17 -28.89
#